data_5ccf53fe698734b2237929321897bf3d
#
_entry.id   5ccf53fe698734b2237929321897bf3d
#
_cell.length_a   1.000
_cell.length_b   1.000
_cell.length_c   1.000
_cell.angle_alpha   90.00
_cell.angle_beta   90.00
_cell.angle_gamma   90.00
#
_symmetry.space_group_name_H-M   'P 1'
#
loop_
_entity.id
_entity.type
_entity.pdbx_description
1 polymer ?
#
loop_
_entity_poly.entity_id
_entity_poly.type
_entity_poly.pdbx_seq_one_letter_code
_entity_poly.pdbx_strand_id
1 'polypeptide(L)'
;MTSQATTDNLWAWIDEGPEPEPIETIDPRMVAAVMVVHNAEEWLPRQLRALAALNPRPAMLVAVDNGSTDSSRQLLEQARAAGIISGVLDGGRNLGFGEAVATALPPDAPWVWLLHDDSAPQPDALGRLLQGAARTGAAVLYPKLLQPRRRNYPETLAEIGQSITPTGRRVAIVDNGDIDQGQEISEPVLGGSTAGMLIRGDVWRQLGGLAPELPLHRDGVDFGWRANEAGHKVVTWPDAALTHRQSGRTGERSGAFAKESHEIDRLTALRVVAARGAKPASTARLVIGSWLRAIGFLLAKSPRLAGAELRAIRRFTSTRGQVKTLAARSVGNMDVSRLLPRRYWSVRNALDRLGADLADRYRDFTNQESGFSIDEMTGDDFAGGPSQRRFLAPLAILTLLLLVAGGVALRNLFGFGDVFGGGLLPAPDNIGKAWEAALSPTAGLAGSDAPWLMVGALLATLSFGSPQLLIFLALGLAPLLAGLSAHAFLRRFEVSRTTSAIAAGTWAGAVILLGLVTAGDAAGMMLAIVLPQLASAIHRMAIDESLGAERLRAPASAAAWLLIGAAAWPVLLILAIIGGIIWIIRDRFVWLPVLITLILPAAFLAPWVPSLIAYPSRLLTGPDPLAWPAWTPASLATLFGRILPSGLPLWANIVFFAVLGVAAGYAICTIRSTSIRLLSIAGIGLPLIAGVVLSRIALPVNGGEARALLTGWALLTVAGLLAPIVAMRLRDEKAGADLRVLLACLSTVSLLAAGVWAVIGFAGPVSNHPSELGFARGVVVSERQTRVLMIETKSDGGLRWNVVDSSQPSWGTAERNPAGAFRDDFAALVQLLGGGDAPENLADRLQELGVSHVWMKGFSTEQLAAVGNAAGLTRSPVDGDTVIWTVVELPSRLHIVDENGSKAVLDGNITAAETERRLVLAETPDDRWRVRINGQELTPLPEGGKATFVVPAGLAGKVTWGMAPTWWMFGLQVGVVVLIIGLAAPTIGGSSGARRGLED
;
A
#
# COMPACT_ATOMS: atom_id res chain seq x y z
N MET A 1 -67.45 33.68 44.16
CA MET A 1 -66.12 34.03 44.69
C MET A 1 -65.13 33.15 43.99
N THR A 2 -64.60 33.64 42.90
CA THR A 2 -63.63 32.97 42.05
C THR A 2 -62.26 33.58 42.31
N SER A 3 -61.38 32.81 42.92
CA SER A 3 -59.96 33.15 43.13
C SER A 3 -59.20 32.97 41.84
N GLN A 4 -58.78 34.10 41.28
CA GLN A 4 -57.75 34.10 40.20
C GLN A 4 -56.38 33.84 40.86
N ALA A 5 -55.83 32.67 40.63
CA ALA A 5 -54.42 32.40 40.92
C ALA A 5 -53.57 33.09 39.86
N THR A 6 -52.76 34.05 40.25
CA THR A 6 -51.70 34.69 39.50
C THR A 6 -50.67 33.64 39.19
N THR A 7 -50.38 33.38 37.88
CA THR A 7 -49.24 32.64 37.41
C THR A 7 -47.99 33.45 37.68
N ASP A 8 -47.33 33.15 38.79
CA ASP A 8 -45.98 33.64 39.08
C ASP A 8 -45.04 33.20 37.95
N ASN A 9 -44.39 34.18 37.35
CA ASN A 9 -43.44 34.01 36.27
C ASN A 9 -42.25 33.16 36.77
N LEU A 10 -42.30 31.87 36.46
CA LEU A 10 -41.25 30.90 36.81
C LEU A 10 -39.87 31.27 36.29
N TRP A 11 -39.75 32.28 35.46
CA TRP A 11 -38.52 32.72 34.80
C TRP A 11 -38.00 34.08 35.27
N ALA A 12 -38.63 34.70 36.34
CA ALA A 12 -38.26 36.02 36.84
C ALA A 12 -36.79 36.11 37.31
N TRP A 13 -36.17 34.98 37.64
CA TRP A 13 -34.78 34.94 38.06
C TRP A 13 -33.77 35.02 36.87
N ILE A 14 -34.23 34.90 35.62
CA ILE A 14 -33.41 35.04 34.43
C ILE A 14 -33.23 36.53 34.04
N ASP A 15 -34.20 37.37 34.41
CA ASP A 15 -34.18 38.79 34.03
C ASP A 15 -33.42 39.67 35.04
N GLU A 16 -33.00 39.16 36.20
CA GLU A 16 -32.26 39.90 37.24
C GLU A 16 -30.74 39.62 37.23
N GLY A 17 -30.20 39.33 36.04
CA GLY A 17 -28.74 39.40 35.88
C GLY A 17 -28.26 40.83 36.11
N PRO A 18 -27.10 41.09 36.76
CA PRO A 18 -26.58 42.44 36.91
C PRO A 18 -26.54 43.10 35.53
N GLU A 19 -27.13 44.30 35.40
CA GLU A 19 -27.02 45.08 34.17
C GLU A 19 -25.56 45.08 33.76
N PRO A 20 -25.25 44.66 32.52
CA PRO A 20 -23.87 44.66 32.06
C PRO A 20 -23.31 46.09 32.18
N GLU A 21 -22.24 46.23 32.95
CA GLU A 21 -21.54 47.52 33.06
C GLU A 21 -21.36 48.10 31.65
N PRO A 22 -21.63 49.42 31.48
CA PRO A 22 -21.48 50.06 30.19
C PRO A 22 -20.04 49.85 29.67
N ILE A 23 -19.91 48.99 28.66
CA ILE A 23 -18.61 48.70 28.05
C ILE A 23 -18.14 49.99 27.40
N GLU A 24 -16.98 50.54 27.81
CA GLU A 24 -16.33 51.59 27.09
C GLU A 24 -16.21 51.20 25.62
N THR A 25 -17.00 51.86 24.75
CA THR A 25 -16.99 51.59 23.33
C THR A 25 -15.91 52.42 22.66
N ILE A 26 -14.99 51.76 21.97
CA ILE A 26 -13.98 52.47 21.15
C ILE A 26 -14.70 53.15 19.98
N ASP A 27 -14.47 54.49 19.81
CA ASP A 27 -15.11 55.25 18.75
C ASP A 27 -14.67 54.72 17.36
N PRO A 28 -15.55 54.26 16.49
CA PRO A 28 -15.20 53.82 15.13
C PRO A 28 -14.50 54.89 14.28
N ARG A 29 -14.63 56.17 14.65
CA ARG A 29 -13.89 57.27 14.03
C ARG A 29 -12.40 57.29 14.32
N MET A 30 -11.93 56.41 15.22
CA MET A 30 -10.52 56.18 15.46
C MET A 30 -9.89 55.12 14.52
N VAL A 31 -10.66 54.55 13.62
CA VAL A 31 -10.22 53.42 12.76
C VAL A 31 -9.87 53.94 11.35
N ALA A 32 -8.65 53.66 10.90
CA ALA A 32 -8.25 53.76 9.52
C ALA A 32 -8.30 52.34 8.86
N ALA A 33 -9.18 52.19 7.90
CA ALA A 33 -9.27 50.93 7.15
C ALA A 33 -8.52 51.03 5.83
N VAL A 34 -7.77 50.00 5.50
CA VAL A 34 -7.02 49.91 4.24
C VAL A 34 -7.38 48.61 3.51
N MET A 35 -7.81 48.72 2.28
CA MET A 35 -8.14 47.60 1.39
C MET A 35 -7.12 47.56 0.24
N VAL A 36 -6.44 46.45 0.03
CA VAL A 36 -5.56 46.23 -1.11
C VAL A 36 -6.28 45.45 -2.18
N VAL A 37 -6.26 45.95 -3.42
CA VAL A 37 -6.98 45.39 -4.56
C VAL A 37 -6.00 45.08 -5.69
N HIS A 38 -6.15 43.89 -6.30
CA HIS A 38 -5.37 43.47 -7.46
C HIS A 38 -6.15 42.49 -8.32
N ASN A 39 -6.54 42.88 -9.55
CA ASN A 39 -7.30 42.06 -10.50
C ASN A 39 -8.52 41.38 -9.87
N ALA A 40 -9.44 42.15 -9.32
CA ALA A 40 -10.56 41.70 -8.50
C ALA A 40 -11.95 41.99 -9.14
N GLU A 41 -12.01 42.28 -10.43
CA GLU A 41 -13.27 42.69 -11.10
C GLU A 41 -14.43 41.75 -10.83
N GLU A 42 -14.20 40.45 -10.69
CA GLU A 42 -15.22 39.43 -10.50
C GLU A 42 -15.92 39.52 -9.13
N TRP A 43 -15.15 39.78 -8.04
CA TRP A 43 -15.68 39.76 -6.67
C TRP A 43 -15.69 41.12 -5.98
N LEU A 44 -14.98 42.10 -6.48
CA LEU A 44 -14.92 43.44 -5.93
C LEU A 44 -16.32 44.11 -5.83
N PRO A 45 -17.30 43.91 -6.74
CA PRO A 45 -18.64 44.43 -6.58
C PRO A 45 -19.37 43.93 -5.33
N ARG A 46 -19.14 42.69 -4.92
CA ARG A 46 -19.68 42.13 -3.68
C ARG A 46 -19.01 42.75 -2.46
N GLN A 47 -17.69 42.89 -2.50
CA GLN A 47 -16.91 43.55 -1.46
C GLN A 47 -17.36 44.98 -1.24
N LEU A 48 -17.50 45.76 -2.28
CA LEU A 48 -17.96 47.16 -2.20
C LEU A 48 -19.40 47.31 -1.66
N ARG A 49 -20.30 46.39 -2.01
CA ARG A 49 -21.65 46.33 -1.39
C ARG A 49 -21.59 46.05 0.10
N ALA A 50 -20.73 45.15 0.54
CA ALA A 50 -20.55 44.86 1.97
C ALA A 50 -19.98 46.06 2.72
N LEU A 51 -18.99 46.77 2.15
CA LEU A 51 -18.44 48.02 2.69
C LEU A 51 -19.46 49.12 2.75
N ALA A 52 -20.35 49.24 1.78
CA ALA A 52 -21.44 50.21 1.79
C ALA A 52 -22.46 49.98 2.91
N ALA A 53 -22.67 48.70 3.28
CA ALA A 53 -23.58 48.25 4.33
C ALA A 53 -22.98 48.34 5.76
N LEU A 54 -21.72 48.69 5.92
CA LEU A 54 -21.08 48.77 7.25
C LEU A 54 -21.76 49.78 8.18
N ASN A 55 -22.04 49.33 9.38
CA ASN A 55 -22.56 50.16 10.47
C ASN A 55 -22.03 49.61 11.82
N PRO A 56 -21.08 50.27 12.52
CA PRO A 56 -20.52 51.61 12.19
C PRO A 56 -19.49 51.59 11.05
N ARG A 57 -19.27 52.75 10.43
CA ARG A 57 -18.21 52.96 9.41
C ARG A 57 -16.92 53.45 10.07
N PRO A 58 -15.74 53.08 9.54
CA PRO A 58 -14.48 53.65 9.97
C PRO A 58 -14.34 55.13 9.59
N ALA A 59 -13.45 55.88 10.24
CA ALA A 59 -13.18 57.28 9.91
C ALA A 59 -12.68 57.45 8.44
N MET A 60 -11.86 56.49 8.02
CA MET A 60 -11.24 56.50 6.71
C MET A 60 -11.21 55.05 6.19
N LEU A 61 -11.58 54.89 4.92
CA LEU A 61 -11.45 53.64 4.19
C LEU A 61 -10.78 53.94 2.84
N VAL A 62 -9.49 53.59 2.72
CA VAL A 62 -8.71 53.80 1.50
C VAL A 62 -8.47 52.46 0.81
N ALA A 63 -8.70 52.47 -0.51
CA ALA A 63 -8.33 51.34 -1.36
C ALA A 63 -6.99 51.61 -2.06
N VAL A 64 -6.10 50.62 -2.08
CA VAL A 64 -4.85 50.66 -2.85
C VAL A 64 -5.03 49.78 -4.09
N ASP A 65 -5.03 50.36 -5.26
CA ASP A 65 -4.97 49.61 -6.52
C ASP A 65 -3.53 49.16 -6.74
N ASN A 66 -3.28 47.90 -6.50
CA ASN A 66 -1.95 47.30 -6.49
C ASN A 66 -1.52 46.83 -7.89
N GLY A 67 -1.70 47.70 -8.89
CA GLY A 67 -1.35 47.44 -10.28
C GLY A 67 -2.31 46.52 -11.00
N SER A 68 -3.60 46.74 -10.85
CA SER A 68 -4.63 45.97 -11.58
C SER A 68 -4.60 46.26 -13.09
N THR A 69 -4.87 45.25 -13.87
CA THR A 69 -4.94 45.30 -15.35
C THR A 69 -6.33 45.05 -15.88
N ASP A 70 -7.29 44.80 -15.00
CA ASP A 70 -8.70 44.59 -15.26
C ASP A 70 -9.54 45.85 -14.91
N SER A 71 -10.86 45.73 -14.85
CA SER A 71 -11.76 46.83 -14.51
C SER A 71 -11.79 47.24 -13.02
N SER A 72 -10.95 46.60 -12.16
CA SER A 72 -10.90 46.87 -10.71
C SER A 72 -10.70 48.36 -10.40
N ARG A 73 -9.79 49.06 -11.08
CA ARG A 73 -9.54 50.49 -10.90
C ARG A 73 -10.76 51.32 -11.14
N GLN A 74 -11.52 51.03 -12.24
CA GLN A 74 -12.73 51.74 -12.57
C GLN A 74 -13.82 51.55 -11.51
N LEU A 75 -13.97 50.32 -10.98
CA LEU A 75 -14.91 50.02 -9.90
C LEU A 75 -14.57 50.75 -8.60
N LEU A 76 -13.29 50.91 -8.27
CA LEU A 76 -12.83 51.66 -7.12
C LEU A 76 -13.13 53.16 -7.24
N GLU A 77 -12.91 53.76 -8.43
CA GLU A 77 -13.24 55.19 -8.67
C GLU A 77 -14.76 55.45 -8.60
N GLN A 78 -15.58 54.51 -9.09
CA GLN A 78 -17.01 54.55 -8.91
C GLN A 78 -17.43 54.49 -7.45
N ALA A 79 -16.81 53.59 -6.67
CA ALA A 79 -17.04 53.46 -5.24
C ALA A 79 -16.64 54.72 -4.45
N ARG A 80 -15.54 55.36 -4.85
CA ARG A 80 -15.11 56.65 -4.31
C ARG A 80 -16.14 57.74 -4.61
N ALA A 81 -16.57 57.84 -5.86
CA ALA A 81 -17.60 58.80 -6.24
C ALA A 81 -18.92 58.59 -5.51
N ALA A 82 -19.27 57.32 -5.17
CA ALA A 82 -20.44 56.97 -4.40
C ALA A 82 -20.26 57.15 -2.87
N GLY A 83 -19.09 57.60 -2.39
CA GLY A 83 -18.80 57.77 -0.97
C GLY A 83 -18.67 56.47 -0.15
N ILE A 84 -18.48 55.35 -0.83
CA ILE A 84 -18.29 54.07 -0.16
C ILE A 84 -16.89 53.98 0.43
N ILE A 85 -15.87 54.46 -0.33
CA ILE A 85 -14.48 54.53 0.09
C ILE A 85 -14.01 56.01 0.08
N SER A 86 -13.06 56.30 0.98
CA SER A 86 -12.59 57.67 1.18
C SER A 86 -11.57 58.12 0.10
N GLY A 87 -10.81 57.16 -0.45
CA GLY A 87 -9.80 57.44 -1.45
C GLY A 87 -9.34 56.17 -2.18
N VAL A 88 -8.75 56.39 -3.36
CA VAL A 88 -8.08 55.35 -4.15
C VAL A 88 -6.63 55.81 -4.37
N LEU A 89 -5.69 54.99 -3.96
CA LEU A 89 -4.27 55.18 -4.19
C LEU A 89 -3.75 54.19 -5.24
N ASP A 90 -2.78 54.71 -6.03
CA ASP A 90 -2.14 53.89 -7.04
C ASP A 90 -0.85 53.31 -6.49
N GLY A 91 -0.77 51.98 -6.39
CA GLY A 91 0.43 51.27 -5.99
C GLY A 91 1.52 51.21 -7.07
N GLY A 92 1.15 51.60 -8.31
CA GLY A 92 2.05 51.71 -9.47
C GLY A 92 2.58 50.39 -10.01
N ARG A 93 2.71 49.39 -9.18
CA ARG A 93 3.17 48.04 -9.48
C ARG A 93 2.56 47.06 -8.48
N ASN A 94 2.59 45.77 -8.77
CA ASN A 94 2.16 44.75 -7.81
C ASN A 94 3.17 44.64 -6.66
N LEU A 95 2.91 45.36 -5.56
CA LEU A 95 3.68 45.36 -4.33
C LEU A 95 3.28 44.15 -3.46
N GLY A 96 4.10 43.81 -2.46
CA GLY A 96 3.68 42.93 -1.37
C GLY A 96 2.52 43.56 -0.58
N PHE A 97 1.64 42.73 0.02
CA PHE A 97 0.47 43.22 0.74
C PHE A 97 0.84 44.26 1.82
N GLY A 98 1.86 43.97 2.65
CA GLY A 98 2.32 44.87 3.69
C GLY A 98 2.88 46.19 3.17
N GLU A 99 3.60 46.17 2.03
CA GLU A 99 4.09 47.37 1.36
C GLU A 99 2.95 48.25 0.83
N ALA A 100 1.94 47.61 0.20
CA ALA A 100 0.76 48.34 -0.31
C ALA A 100 -0.04 48.98 0.85
N VAL A 101 -0.22 48.28 1.96
CA VAL A 101 -0.87 48.87 3.16
C VAL A 101 -0.10 50.07 3.69
N ALA A 102 1.23 49.98 3.75
CA ALA A 102 2.07 51.08 4.27
C ALA A 102 1.97 52.35 3.45
N THR A 103 1.64 52.30 2.17
CA THR A 103 1.44 53.49 1.32
C THR A 103 0.18 54.28 1.64
N ALA A 104 -0.83 53.62 2.24
CA ALA A 104 -2.17 54.19 2.45
C ALA A 104 -2.46 54.56 3.91
N LEU A 105 -1.66 54.06 4.84
CA LEU A 105 -1.94 54.17 6.26
C LEU A 105 -1.42 55.49 6.84
N PRO A 106 -2.27 56.32 7.52
CA PRO A 106 -1.84 57.49 8.25
C PRO A 106 -0.88 57.08 9.38
N PRO A 107 0.20 57.86 9.59
CA PRO A 107 1.25 57.51 10.57
C PRO A 107 0.73 57.52 12.03
N ASP A 108 -0.33 58.25 12.29
CA ASP A 108 -0.94 58.48 13.62
C ASP A 108 -2.26 57.75 13.86
N ALA A 109 -2.71 56.88 12.93
CA ALA A 109 -3.98 56.14 13.07
C ALA A 109 -4.04 55.43 14.43
N PRO A 110 -5.08 55.66 15.27
CA PRO A 110 -5.20 54.98 16.57
C PRO A 110 -5.52 53.48 16.44
N TRP A 111 -6.29 53.12 15.44
CA TRP A 111 -6.61 51.74 15.10
C TRP A 111 -6.48 51.53 13.58
N VAL A 112 -5.95 50.38 13.18
CA VAL A 112 -5.74 49.95 11.80
C VAL A 112 -6.61 48.74 11.51
N TRP A 113 -7.44 48.80 10.45
CA TRP A 113 -8.24 47.67 10.01
C TRP A 113 -7.82 47.26 8.60
N LEU A 114 -7.31 46.03 8.47
CA LEU A 114 -6.83 45.50 7.20
C LEU A 114 -7.92 44.71 6.49
N LEU A 115 -8.13 44.98 5.20
CA LEU A 115 -9.13 44.34 4.38
C LEU A 115 -8.51 43.81 3.08
N HIS A 116 -8.99 42.68 2.61
CA HIS A 116 -8.68 42.13 1.30
C HIS A 116 -9.82 42.45 0.31
N ASP A 117 -9.51 42.49 -0.98
CA ASP A 117 -10.50 42.70 -2.05
C ASP A 117 -11.54 41.57 -2.17
N ASP A 118 -11.28 40.38 -1.56
CA ASP A 118 -12.13 39.20 -1.55
C ASP A 118 -12.66 38.82 -0.14
N SER A 119 -12.62 39.81 0.82
CA SER A 119 -13.06 39.61 2.22
C SER A 119 -14.22 40.53 2.58
N ALA A 120 -15.45 40.13 2.31
CA ALA A 120 -16.65 40.93 2.54
C ALA A 120 -17.09 40.90 4.02
N PRO A 121 -17.00 42.04 4.74
CA PRO A 121 -17.40 42.10 6.16
C PRO A 121 -18.92 42.03 6.31
N GLN A 122 -19.38 41.45 7.41
CA GLN A 122 -20.79 41.61 7.86
C GLN A 122 -21.04 43.07 8.28
N PRO A 123 -22.28 43.55 8.24
CA PRO A 123 -22.57 44.96 8.52
C PRO A 123 -22.07 45.47 9.86
N ASP A 124 -22.08 44.66 10.90
CA ASP A 124 -21.66 44.99 12.28
C ASP A 124 -20.23 44.55 12.60
N ALA A 125 -19.48 44.00 11.64
CA ALA A 125 -18.16 43.40 11.88
C ALA A 125 -17.17 44.37 12.56
N LEU A 126 -17.11 45.63 12.12
CA LEU A 126 -16.21 46.60 12.75
C LEU A 126 -16.64 46.92 14.18
N GLY A 127 -17.94 47.09 14.42
CA GLY A 127 -18.48 47.30 15.76
C GLY A 127 -18.15 46.15 16.70
N ARG A 128 -18.32 44.92 16.25
CA ARG A 128 -17.98 43.73 17.03
C ARG A 128 -16.46 43.60 17.32
N LEU A 129 -15.60 43.93 16.37
CA LEU A 129 -14.16 43.97 16.60
C LEU A 129 -13.76 45.01 17.67
N LEU A 130 -14.32 46.23 17.60
CA LEU A 130 -14.05 47.29 18.59
C LEU A 130 -14.58 46.92 19.96
N GLN A 131 -15.76 46.29 20.03
CA GLN A 131 -16.29 45.75 21.27
C GLN A 131 -15.37 44.67 21.84
N GLY A 132 -14.82 43.77 20.98
CA GLY A 132 -13.85 42.77 21.39
C GLY A 132 -12.58 43.40 21.94
N ALA A 133 -12.07 44.47 21.30
CA ALA A 133 -10.89 45.21 21.75
C ALA A 133 -11.11 45.83 23.11
N ALA A 134 -12.27 46.50 23.32
CA ALA A 134 -12.65 47.09 24.61
C ALA A 134 -12.78 46.03 25.72
N ARG A 135 -13.51 44.96 25.45
CA ARG A 135 -13.74 43.87 26.42
C ARG A 135 -12.48 43.12 26.83
N THR A 136 -11.62 42.83 25.86
CA THR A 136 -10.44 41.97 26.12
C THR A 136 -9.18 42.72 26.42
N GLY A 137 -9.13 44.04 26.09
CA GLY A 137 -7.88 44.82 26.07
C GLY A 137 -6.88 44.35 25.02
N ALA A 138 -7.30 43.57 24.02
CA ALA A 138 -6.44 43.03 23.00
C ALA A 138 -5.94 44.14 22.04
N ALA A 139 -4.69 44.03 21.67
CA ALA A 139 -4.05 44.93 20.72
C ALA A 139 -4.20 44.48 19.27
N VAL A 140 -4.44 43.18 19.07
CA VAL A 140 -4.64 42.55 17.76
C VAL A 140 -5.81 41.57 17.85
N LEU A 141 -6.77 41.73 16.95
CA LEU A 141 -7.95 40.88 16.87
C LEU A 141 -8.09 40.28 15.48
N TYR A 142 -8.37 38.99 15.44
CA TYR A 142 -8.66 38.22 14.21
C TYR A 142 -10.14 37.85 14.19
N PRO A 143 -10.92 38.28 13.19
CA PRO A 143 -12.33 37.92 13.05
C PRO A 143 -12.47 36.46 12.58
N LYS A 144 -13.69 35.96 12.65
CA LYS A 144 -14.12 34.72 12.02
C LYS A 144 -14.22 34.93 10.49
N LEU A 145 -13.60 34.05 9.74
CA LEU A 145 -13.70 34.06 8.27
C LEU A 145 -14.64 32.91 7.84
N LEU A 146 -15.66 33.26 7.07
CA LEU A 146 -16.66 32.36 6.51
C LEU A 146 -16.38 32.08 5.04
N GLN A 147 -16.76 30.89 4.56
CA GLN A 147 -16.77 30.60 3.12
C GLN A 147 -17.88 31.38 2.40
N PRO A 148 -17.77 31.64 1.09
CA PRO A 148 -18.88 32.17 0.30
C PRO A 148 -20.11 31.27 0.43
N ARG A 149 -21.24 31.87 0.78
CA ARG A 149 -22.52 31.18 1.00
C ARG A 149 -22.95 30.43 -0.26
N ARG A 150 -23.19 29.14 -0.14
CA ARG A 150 -23.83 28.31 -1.18
C ARG A 150 -25.35 28.30 -0.96
N ARG A 151 -26.13 28.36 -2.04
CA ARG A 151 -27.57 28.29 -1.96
C ARG A 151 -27.99 26.97 -1.30
N ASN A 152 -28.88 27.04 -0.31
CA ASN A 152 -29.38 25.89 0.47
C ASN A 152 -28.35 25.13 1.33
N TYR A 153 -27.20 25.72 1.63
CA TYR A 153 -26.23 25.14 2.57
C TYR A 153 -26.06 26.07 3.79
N PRO A 154 -25.81 25.51 4.99
CA PRO A 154 -25.47 26.31 6.18
C PRO A 154 -24.16 27.09 5.93
N GLU A 155 -23.95 28.14 6.70
CA GLU A 155 -22.68 28.87 6.66
C GLU A 155 -21.55 27.99 7.17
N THR A 156 -20.41 28.05 6.49
CA THR A 156 -19.25 27.21 6.79
C THR A 156 -18.03 28.07 7.09
N LEU A 157 -17.22 27.58 8.01
CA LEU A 157 -16.00 28.23 8.45
C LEU A 157 -14.89 28.10 7.39
N ALA A 158 -14.20 29.21 7.15
CA ALA A 158 -12.98 29.22 6.34
C ALA A 158 -11.74 29.20 7.24
N GLU A 159 -11.72 30.04 8.28
CA GLU A 159 -10.58 30.19 9.18
C GLU A 159 -10.95 31.02 10.42
N ILE A 160 -10.39 30.65 11.58
CA ILE A 160 -10.32 31.47 12.80
C ILE A 160 -8.93 31.30 13.39
N GLY A 161 -8.10 32.34 13.33
CA GLY A 161 -6.74 32.23 13.84
C GLY A 161 -5.88 31.13 13.25
N GLN A 162 -4.59 31.20 13.47
CA GLN A 162 -3.60 30.23 12.97
C GLN A 162 -2.44 30.06 13.92
N SER A 163 -1.85 28.87 13.93
CA SER A 163 -0.53 28.59 14.44
C SER A 163 0.36 27.96 13.36
N ILE A 164 1.62 27.68 13.66
CA ILE A 164 2.56 27.11 12.69
C ILE A 164 3.41 26.02 13.33
N THR A 165 3.58 24.89 12.63
CA THR A 165 4.47 23.83 13.09
C THR A 165 5.94 24.20 12.92
N PRO A 166 6.88 23.51 13.62
CA PRO A 166 8.33 23.69 13.40
C PRO A 166 8.80 23.38 11.97
N THR A 167 7.97 22.77 11.13
CA THR A 167 8.24 22.52 9.70
C THR A 167 7.59 23.54 8.77
N GLY A 168 6.90 24.55 9.33
CA GLY A 168 6.25 25.62 8.58
C GLY A 168 4.83 25.30 8.09
N ARG A 169 4.22 24.20 8.54
CA ARG A 169 2.82 23.89 8.18
C ARG A 169 1.86 24.76 9.00
N ARG A 170 0.82 25.28 8.35
CA ARG A 170 -0.31 25.92 9.06
C ARG A 170 -1.03 24.93 9.95
N VAL A 171 -1.39 25.39 11.12
CA VAL A 171 -2.32 24.74 12.03
C VAL A 171 -3.46 25.69 12.22
N ALA A 172 -4.59 25.39 11.61
CA ALA A 172 -5.84 26.12 11.83
C ALA A 172 -6.47 25.68 13.16
N ILE A 173 -7.21 26.56 13.81
CA ILE A 173 -7.96 26.26 15.02
C ILE A 173 -9.22 25.49 14.65
N VAL A 174 -9.83 25.81 13.51
CA VAL A 174 -11.04 25.16 12.98
C VAL A 174 -10.71 24.50 11.64
N ASP A 175 -11.41 23.41 11.30
CA ASP A 175 -11.27 22.80 10.00
C ASP A 175 -12.04 23.59 8.92
N ASN A 176 -11.44 23.76 7.77
CA ASN A 176 -12.04 24.51 6.66
C ASN A 176 -13.21 23.72 6.08
N GLY A 177 -14.40 24.30 6.12
CA GLY A 177 -15.64 23.69 5.67
C GLY A 177 -16.53 23.19 6.81
N ASP A 178 -16.11 23.30 8.07
CA ASP A 178 -16.97 23.02 9.22
C ASP A 178 -18.18 23.95 9.24
N ILE A 179 -19.34 23.44 9.66
CA ILE A 179 -20.56 24.22 9.79
C ILE A 179 -20.41 25.23 10.94
N ASP A 180 -20.71 26.50 10.67
CA ASP A 180 -20.73 27.53 11.69
C ASP A 180 -21.99 27.38 12.53
N GLN A 181 -21.83 26.94 13.78
CA GLN A 181 -22.89 26.81 14.78
C GLN A 181 -22.71 27.81 15.93
N GLY A 182 -21.76 28.75 15.79
CA GLY A 182 -21.41 29.67 16.88
C GLY A 182 -20.63 29.02 18.04
N GLN A 183 -20.00 27.89 17.78
CA GLN A 183 -19.26 27.10 18.76
C GLN A 183 -17.89 27.69 19.14
N GLU A 184 -17.39 28.65 18.36
CA GLU A 184 -16.08 29.24 18.58
C GLU A 184 -16.14 30.30 19.67
N ILE A 185 -15.07 30.31 20.49
CA ILE A 185 -14.87 31.30 21.54
C ILE A 185 -13.63 32.15 21.28
N SER A 186 -13.55 33.30 21.94
CA SER A 186 -12.36 34.14 21.89
C SER A 186 -11.21 33.49 22.65
N GLU A 187 -10.12 33.21 21.93
CA GLU A 187 -8.93 32.57 22.48
C GLU A 187 -7.65 33.31 22.14
N PRO A 188 -6.61 33.28 23.01
CA PRO A 188 -5.28 33.74 22.64
C PRO A 188 -4.73 32.93 21.46
N VAL A 189 -4.19 33.60 20.46
CA VAL A 189 -3.71 32.96 19.22
C VAL A 189 -2.35 33.50 18.81
N LEU A 190 -1.54 32.65 18.13
CA LEU A 190 -0.24 33.07 17.61
C LEU A 190 -0.38 34.17 16.55
N GLY A 191 -1.38 34.03 15.70
CA GLY A 191 -1.66 34.94 14.60
C GLY A 191 -2.85 34.47 13.79
N GLY A 192 -3.08 35.05 12.61
CA GLY A 192 -4.19 34.72 11.73
C GLY A 192 -4.02 35.30 10.33
N SER A 193 -5.11 35.30 9.57
CA SER A 193 -5.18 35.99 8.29
C SER A 193 -5.24 37.52 8.47
N THR A 194 -4.60 38.26 7.58
CA THR A 194 -4.73 39.72 7.51
C THR A 194 -6.11 40.19 7.01
N ALA A 195 -6.94 39.28 6.51
CA ALA A 195 -8.29 39.58 6.08
C ALA A 195 -9.21 39.93 7.28
N GLY A 196 -9.49 41.20 7.46
CA GLY A 196 -10.31 41.70 8.56
C GLY A 196 -9.57 41.92 9.87
N MET A 197 -8.26 41.80 9.93
CA MET A 197 -7.43 41.97 11.13
C MET A 197 -7.52 43.41 11.64
N LEU A 198 -7.90 43.59 12.93
CA LEU A 198 -7.90 44.88 13.62
C LEU A 198 -6.68 44.99 14.54
N ILE A 199 -5.97 46.13 14.46
CA ILE A 199 -4.68 46.35 15.13
C ILE A 199 -4.68 47.72 15.82
N ARG A 200 -4.22 47.77 17.04
CA ARG A 200 -3.98 49.05 17.74
C ARG A 200 -2.80 49.77 17.12
N GLY A 201 -2.97 51.04 16.82
CA GLY A 201 -2.00 51.82 16.02
C GLY A 201 -0.63 52.00 16.67
N ASP A 202 -0.55 52.09 18.01
CA ASP A 202 0.71 52.13 18.73
C ASP A 202 1.51 50.82 18.53
N VAL A 203 0.84 49.68 18.55
CA VAL A 203 1.44 48.34 18.32
C VAL A 203 1.90 48.22 16.86
N TRP A 204 1.07 48.70 15.92
CA TRP A 204 1.44 48.76 14.49
C TRP A 204 2.78 49.50 14.30
N ARG A 205 2.90 50.73 14.92
CA ARG A 205 4.09 51.52 14.83
C ARG A 205 5.31 50.90 15.56
N GLN A 206 5.09 50.39 16.76
CA GLN A 206 6.13 49.73 17.55
C GLN A 206 6.77 48.56 16.80
N LEU A 207 5.93 47.73 16.12
CA LEU A 207 6.40 46.57 15.40
C LEU A 207 6.84 46.88 13.96
N GLY A 208 6.68 48.11 13.50
CA GLY A 208 7.06 48.54 12.15
C GLY A 208 6.20 47.95 11.03
N GLY A 209 4.92 47.68 11.33
CA GLY A 209 3.96 47.11 10.37
C GLY A 209 4.20 45.64 9.98
N LEU A 210 3.61 45.24 8.85
CA LEU A 210 3.87 43.92 8.25
C LEU A 210 5.28 43.86 7.66
N ALA A 211 5.88 42.70 7.70
CA ALA A 211 7.26 42.50 7.25
C ALA A 211 7.35 42.42 5.71
N PRO A 212 8.10 43.31 5.03
CA PRO A 212 8.26 43.27 3.57
C PRO A 212 8.93 41.99 3.05
N GLU A 213 9.67 41.30 3.92
CA GLU A 213 10.28 39.99 3.65
C GLU A 213 9.22 38.88 3.40
N LEU A 214 7.96 39.18 3.77
CA LEU A 214 6.80 38.29 3.60
C LEU A 214 5.76 39.00 2.68
N PRO A 215 5.99 39.01 1.38
CA PRO A 215 5.18 39.81 0.45
C PRO A 215 3.72 39.30 0.35
N LEU A 216 3.51 38.04 0.59
CA LEU A 216 2.20 37.38 0.55
C LEU A 216 2.23 36.13 1.44
N HIS A 217 1.12 35.87 2.12
CA HIS A 217 0.99 34.74 3.08
C HIS A 217 1.90 34.86 4.31
N ARG A 218 1.51 34.32 5.42
CA ARG A 218 2.25 34.30 6.72
C ARG A 218 2.57 35.65 7.34
N ASP A 219 2.29 36.76 6.70
CA ASP A 219 2.47 38.12 7.17
C ASP A 219 1.63 38.40 8.44
N GLY A 220 0.35 38.00 8.47
CA GLY A 220 -0.49 38.12 9.66
C GLY A 220 -0.05 37.20 10.80
N VAL A 221 0.46 36.01 10.51
CA VAL A 221 1.02 35.09 11.53
C VAL A 221 2.32 35.68 12.11
N ASP A 222 3.20 36.22 11.26
CA ASP A 222 4.44 36.88 11.70
C ASP A 222 4.14 38.11 12.57
N PHE A 223 3.17 38.93 12.16
CA PHE A 223 2.78 40.10 12.93
C PHE A 223 2.23 39.73 14.32
N GLY A 224 1.30 38.76 14.36
CA GLY A 224 0.74 38.26 15.62
C GLY A 224 1.81 37.65 16.52
N TRP A 225 2.76 36.90 15.92
CA TRP A 225 3.91 36.36 16.67
C TRP A 225 4.76 37.47 17.33
N ARG A 226 5.14 38.51 16.55
CA ARG A 226 5.87 39.66 17.08
C ARG A 226 5.09 40.44 18.15
N ALA A 227 3.78 40.56 17.97
CA ALA A 227 2.90 41.20 18.96
C ALA A 227 2.88 40.41 20.28
N ASN A 228 2.74 39.08 20.22
CA ASN A 228 2.83 38.22 21.39
C ASN A 228 4.24 38.31 22.08
N GLU A 229 5.31 38.24 21.30
CA GLU A 229 6.70 38.37 21.82
C GLU A 229 6.92 39.74 22.51
N ALA A 230 6.27 40.78 22.03
CA ALA A 230 6.31 42.13 22.63
C ALA A 230 5.37 42.26 23.86
N GLY A 231 4.65 41.22 24.25
CA GLY A 231 3.76 41.22 25.39
C GLY A 231 2.36 41.76 25.12
N HIS A 232 2.00 42.02 23.87
CA HIS A 232 0.65 42.45 23.53
C HIS A 232 -0.31 41.29 23.46
N LYS A 233 -1.55 41.50 23.88
CA LYS A 233 -2.61 40.49 23.79
C LYS A 233 -3.12 40.39 22.37
N VAL A 234 -3.09 39.17 21.81
CA VAL A 234 -3.53 38.80 20.47
C VAL A 234 -4.60 37.72 20.59
N VAL A 235 -5.81 37.97 20.06
CA VAL A 235 -6.94 37.05 20.23
C VAL A 235 -7.73 36.85 18.94
N THR A 236 -8.45 35.74 18.87
CA THR A 236 -9.56 35.55 17.94
C THR A 236 -10.81 36.24 18.48
N TRP A 237 -11.66 36.76 17.59
CA TRP A 237 -12.95 37.33 17.99
C TRP A 237 -14.08 36.85 17.07
N PRO A 238 -14.69 35.69 17.37
CA PRO A 238 -15.67 35.03 16.51
C PRO A 238 -16.98 35.81 16.29
N ASP A 239 -17.33 36.74 17.19
CA ASP A 239 -18.53 37.57 17.05
C ASP A 239 -18.45 38.51 15.83
N ALA A 240 -17.24 38.83 15.38
CA ALA A 240 -17.03 39.57 14.14
C ALA A 240 -16.75 38.62 12.99
N ALA A 241 -17.54 38.67 11.94
CA ALA A 241 -17.43 37.77 10.80
C ALA A 241 -17.25 38.49 9.45
N LEU A 242 -16.43 37.91 8.60
CA LEU A 242 -16.24 38.32 7.20
C LEU A 242 -16.36 37.09 6.28
N THR A 243 -17.00 37.25 5.14
CA THR A 243 -16.95 36.20 4.08
C THR A 243 -15.66 36.34 3.29
N HIS A 244 -14.81 35.34 3.28
CA HIS A 244 -13.51 35.37 2.58
C HIS A 244 -13.42 34.28 1.52
N ARG A 245 -13.32 34.67 0.26
CA ARG A 245 -13.28 33.77 -0.90
C ARG A 245 -11.96 32.99 -1.00
N GLN A 246 -10.89 33.54 -0.42
CA GLN A 246 -9.55 32.97 -0.51
C GLN A 246 -9.07 32.80 -1.97
N SER A 247 -9.40 33.71 -2.86
CA SER A 247 -9.14 33.65 -4.32
C SER A 247 -7.65 33.41 -4.67
N GLY A 248 -6.74 33.89 -3.85
CA GLY A 248 -5.29 33.63 -3.98
C GLY A 248 -4.89 32.19 -3.65
N ARG A 249 -5.71 31.44 -2.89
CA ARG A 249 -5.46 30.06 -2.49
C ARG A 249 -6.19 29.06 -3.39
N THR A 250 -7.38 29.41 -3.86
CA THR A 250 -8.20 28.57 -4.77
C THR A 250 -7.68 28.57 -6.20
N GLY A 251 -6.76 29.50 -6.55
CA GLY A 251 -6.22 29.63 -7.90
C GLY A 251 -7.14 30.37 -8.88
N GLU A 252 -8.20 31.01 -8.38
CA GLU A 252 -9.15 31.78 -9.17
C GLU A 252 -8.56 33.13 -9.64
N ARG A 253 -7.57 33.65 -8.90
CA ARG A 253 -6.88 34.90 -9.22
C ARG A 253 -5.92 34.71 -10.39
N SER A 254 -6.04 35.56 -11.42
CA SER A 254 -5.11 35.61 -12.54
C SER A 254 -3.85 36.40 -12.19
N GLY A 255 -2.67 35.98 -12.70
CA GLY A 255 -1.40 36.71 -12.51
C GLY A 255 -0.24 35.87 -12.02
N ALA A 256 0.95 36.50 -11.90
CA ALA A 256 2.18 35.81 -11.54
C ALA A 256 2.15 35.18 -10.14
N PHE A 257 1.54 35.84 -9.16
CA PHE A 257 1.40 35.31 -7.81
C PHE A 257 0.47 34.09 -7.70
N ALA A 258 -0.54 34.00 -8.55
CA ALA A 258 -1.45 32.84 -8.58
C ALA A 258 -0.73 31.56 -9.04
N LYS A 259 0.12 31.67 -10.05
CA LYS A 259 0.91 30.53 -10.59
C LYS A 259 1.96 30.04 -9.60
N GLU A 260 2.47 30.89 -8.73
CA GLU A 260 3.54 30.62 -7.77
C GLU A 260 3.04 30.55 -6.31
N SER A 261 1.74 30.56 -6.06
CA SER A 261 1.15 30.67 -4.71
C SER A 261 1.72 29.62 -3.73
N HIS A 262 1.83 28.35 -4.15
CA HIS A 262 2.40 27.29 -3.28
C HIS A 262 3.89 27.54 -2.97
N GLU A 263 4.67 27.98 -3.95
CA GLU A 263 6.10 28.29 -3.79
C GLU A 263 6.28 29.43 -2.80
N ILE A 264 5.48 30.52 -2.94
CA ILE A 264 5.54 31.69 -2.07
C ILE A 264 5.10 31.33 -0.65
N ASP A 265 3.98 30.61 -0.47
CA ASP A 265 3.51 30.16 0.85
C ASP A 265 4.57 29.29 1.54
N ARG A 266 5.26 28.43 0.79
CA ARG A 266 6.34 27.61 1.33
C ARG A 266 7.57 28.43 1.70
N LEU A 267 7.99 29.34 0.84
CA LEU A 267 9.14 30.22 1.08
C LEU A 267 8.93 31.08 2.33
N THR A 268 7.76 31.73 2.44
CA THR A 268 7.41 32.56 3.60
C THR A 268 7.30 31.75 4.88
N ALA A 269 6.74 30.54 4.81
CA ALA A 269 6.71 29.61 5.93
C ALA A 269 8.12 29.24 6.42
N LEU A 270 9.05 28.93 5.51
CA LEU A 270 10.45 28.63 5.86
C LEU A 270 11.14 29.86 6.50
N ARG A 271 10.88 31.07 5.98
CA ARG A 271 11.44 32.32 6.54
C ARG A 271 10.93 32.58 7.95
N VAL A 272 9.62 32.46 8.19
CA VAL A 272 9.03 32.68 9.53
C VAL A 272 9.58 31.67 10.53
N VAL A 273 9.61 30.37 10.19
CA VAL A 273 10.15 29.34 11.10
C VAL A 273 11.64 29.53 11.37
N ALA A 274 12.42 29.92 10.35
CA ALA A 274 13.85 30.15 10.51
C ALA A 274 14.17 31.43 11.32
N ALA A 275 13.29 32.45 11.20
CA ALA A 275 13.49 33.72 11.90
C ALA A 275 13.01 33.69 13.36
N ARG A 276 11.93 32.94 13.64
CA ARG A 276 11.21 32.98 14.93
C ARG A 276 11.16 31.69 15.70
N GLY A 277 11.66 30.56 15.16
CA GLY A 277 11.63 29.28 15.83
C GLY A 277 12.36 29.28 17.17
N ALA A 278 11.80 28.65 18.20
CA ALA A 278 12.31 28.60 19.58
C ALA A 278 13.73 28.00 19.74
N LYS A 279 14.25 27.34 18.75
CA LYS A 279 15.66 26.96 18.56
C LYS A 279 15.99 27.29 17.11
N PRO A 280 17.21 27.83 16.81
CA PRO A 280 17.58 28.06 15.42
C PRO A 280 17.41 26.74 14.69
N ALA A 281 16.29 26.63 13.94
CA ALA A 281 16.02 25.44 13.15
C ALA A 281 17.20 25.33 12.20
N SER A 282 18.02 24.28 12.36
CA SER A 282 19.17 24.13 11.49
C SER A 282 18.67 24.18 10.06
N THR A 283 19.22 25.04 9.25
CA THR A 283 18.86 25.19 7.84
C THR A 283 18.82 23.81 7.16
N ALA A 284 19.73 22.91 7.56
CA ALA A 284 19.78 21.53 7.10
C ALA A 284 18.47 20.77 7.39
N ARG A 285 17.90 20.88 8.61
CA ARG A 285 16.64 20.20 8.95
C ARG A 285 15.46 20.70 8.12
N LEU A 286 15.37 22.00 7.87
CA LEU A 286 14.33 22.59 7.03
C LEU A 286 14.47 22.16 5.57
N VAL A 287 15.70 22.13 5.06
CA VAL A 287 16.01 21.67 3.70
C VAL A 287 15.68 20.18 3.53
N ILE A 288 16.15 19.32 4.45
CA ILE A 288 15.83 17.87 4.42
C ILE A 288 14.32 17.64 4.49
N GLY A 289 13.63 18.34 5.42
CA GLY A 289 12.17 18.23 5.52
C GLY A 289 11.44 18.65 4.25
N SER A 290 11.92 19.68 3.55
CA SER A 290 11.33 20.09 2.26
C SER A 290 11.67 19.12 1.12
N TRP A 291 12.87 18.54 1.11
CA TRP A 291 13.19 17.44 0.18
C TRP A 291 12.28 16.24 0.36
N LEU A 292 12.06 15.80 1.60
CA LEU A 292 11.12 14.70 1.90
C LEU A 292 9.69 15.04 1.45
N ARG A 293 9.26 16.31 1.61
CA ARG A 293 7.97 16.76 1.08
C ARG A 293 7.92 16.76 -0.44
N ALA A 294 8.99 17.17 -1.11
CA ALA A 294 9.07 17.13 -2.58
C ALA A 294 8.97 15.68 -3.09
N ILE A 295 9.67 14.74 -2.44
CA ILE A 295 9.54 13.31 -2.72
C ILE A 295 8.10 12.84 -2.46
N GLY A 296 7.50 13.23 -1.32
CA GLY A 296 6.09 12.93 -1.02
C GLY A 296 5.13 13.46 -2.09
N PHE A 297 5.33 14.66 -2.62
CA PHE A 297 4.53 15.19 -3.73
C PHE A 297 4.76 14.45 -5.04
N LEU A 298 5.97 13.97 -5.32
CA LEU A 298 6.24 13.12 -6.49
C LEU A 298 5.51 11.79 -6.37
N LEU A 299 5.58 11.14 -5.21
CA LEU A 299 4.84 9.91 -4.92
C LEU A 299 3.33 10.12 -5.00
N ALA A 300 2.85 11.31 -4.61
CA ALA A 300 1.45 11.74 -4.74
C ALA A 300 1.10 12.26 -6.15
N LYS A 301 1.92 12.02 -7.16
CA LYS A 301 1.73 12.41 -8.57
C LYS A 301 1.48 13.91 -8.80
N SER A 302 2.06 14.73 -7.95
CA SER A 302 1.94 16.21 -8.01
C SER A 302 3.29 16.88 -8.32
N PRO A 303 3.86 16.66 -9.52
CA PRO A 303 5.20 17.15 -9.87
C PRO A 303 5.31 18.69 -9.85
N ARG A 304 4.19 19.39 -10.09
CA ARG A 304 4.13 20.87 -9.98
C ARG A 304 4.38 21.33 -8.55
N LEU A 305 3.77 20.66 -7.56
CA LEU A 305 3.97 20.97 -6.14
C LEU A 305 5.37 20.57 -5.68
N ALA A 306 5.88 19.43 -6.13
CA ALA A 306 7.26 19.03 -5.87
C ALA A 306 8.26 20.07 -6.42
N GLY A 307 8.08 20.53 -7.66
CA GLY A 307 8.89 21.59 -8.26
C GLY A 307 8.80 22.91 -7.49
N ALA A 308 7.61 23.28 -7.01
CA ALA A 308 7.42 24.47 -6.19
C ALA A 308 8.17 24.37 -4.83
N GLU A 309 8.14 23.21 -4.16
CA GLU A 309 8.93 22.95 -2.95
C GLU A 309 10.44 23.13 -3.22
N LEU A 310 10.95 22.58 -4.31
CA LEU A 310 12.38 22.69 -4.67
C LEU A 310 12.77 24.13 -5.00
N ARG A 311 11.95 24.90 -5.71
CA ARG A 311 12.20 26.32 -5.99
C ARG A 311 12.14 27.14 -4.71
N ALA A 312 11.19 26.85 -3.81
CA ALA A 312 11.11 27.51 -2.51
C ALA A 312 12.38 27.29 -1.68
N ILE A 313 12.92 26.05 -1.63
CA ILE A 313 14.19 25.74 -0.96
C ILE A 313 15.34 26.56 -1.59
N ARG A 314 15.44 26.54 -2.92
CA ARG A 314 16.49 27.29 -3.64
C ARG A 314 16.44 28.78 -3.31
N ARG A 315 15.24 29.40 -3.36
CA ARG A 315 15.04 30.82 -2.99
C ARG A 315 15.33 31.06 -1.51
N PHE A 316 14.91 30.16 -0.62
CA PHE A 316 15.21 30.25 0.82
C PHE A 316 16.71 30.24 1.10
N THR A 317 17.46 29.34 0.48
CA THR A 317 18.91 29.22 0.67
C THR A 317 19.70 30.38 0.05
N SER A 318 19.23 30.92 -1.08
CA SER A 318 19.87 32.07 -1.75
C SER A 318 19.56 33.42 -1.08
N THR A 319 18.45 33.52 -0.33
CA THR A 319 18.03 34.80 0.30
C THR A 319 18.15 34.78 1.84
N ARG A 320 19.19 34.16 2.39
CA ARG A 320 19.42 34.06 3.85
C ARG A 320 19.50 35.42 4.57
N GLY A 321 19.89 36.46 3.87
CA GLY A 321 19.89 37.84 4.40
C GLY A 321 18.48 38.25 4.85
N GLN A 322 17.46 37.92 4.12
CA GLN A 322 16.06 38.26 4.46
C GLN A 322 15.55 37.54 5.73
N VAL A 323 16.10 36.37 6.06
CA VAL A 323 15.78 35.70 7.34
C VAL A 323 16.40 36.48 8.51
N LYS A 324 17.62 37.03 8.35
CA LYS A 324 18.26 37.85 9.38
C LYS A 324 17.51 39.15 9.59
N THR A 325 17.11 39.83 8.50
CA THR A 325 16.32 41.08 8.61
C THR A 325 14.95 40.80 9.24
N LEU A 326 14.28 39.71 8.87
CA LEU A 326 13.01 39.31 9.50
C LEU A 326 13.18 39.00 10.99
N ALA A 327 14.25 38.32 11.39
CA ALA A 327 14.54 38.02 12.79
C ALA A 327 14.81 39.31 13.60
N ALA A 328 15.50 40.26 13.00
CA ALA A 328 15.83 41.56 13.64
C ALA A 328 14.59 42.46 13.91
N ARG A 329 13.41 42.13 13.30
CA ARG A 329 12.15 42.86 13.56
C ARG A 329 11.46 42.43 14.88
N SER A 330 11.96 41.44 15.60
CA SER A 330 11.44 41.10 16.95
C SER A 330 11.78 42.22 17.92
N VAL A 331 10.81 42.74 18.65
CA VAL A 331 10.91 43.82 19.60
C VAL A 331 10.84 43.31 21.04
N GLY A 332 10.42 42.09 21.24
CA GLY A 332 10.25 41.45 22.53
C GLY A 332 10.79 40.02 22.58
N ASN A 333 10.72 39.39 23.74
CA ASN A 333 11.21 38.04 23.99
C ASN A 333 10.27 37.19 24.87
N MET A 334 9.00 37.58 24.95
CA MET A 334 8.01 36.78 25.71
C MET A 334 7.87 35.39 25.11
N ASP A 335 7.70 34.40 25.97
CA ASP A 335 7.54 33.00 25.53
C ASP A 335 6.17 32.73 24.87
N VAL A 336 6.18 32.45 23.62
CA VAL A 336 5.00 32.09 22.81
C VAL A 336 4.82 30.57 22.64
N SER A 337 5.59 29.76 23.35
CA SER A 337 5.59 28.28 23.17
C SER A 337 4.22 27.67 23.40
N ARG A 338 3.37 28.28 24.27
CA ARG A 338 2.01 27.83 24.56
C ARG A 338 1.05 27.98 23.37
N LEU A 339 1.35 28.90 22.46
CA LEU A 339 0.57 29.17 21.24
C LEU A 339 1.03 28.31 20.05
N LEU A 340 2.10 27.56 20.22
CA LEU A 340 2.63 26.64 19.21
C LEU A 340 2.04 25.23 19.40
N PRO A 341 1.82 24.47 18.31
CA PRO A 341 1.28 23.12 18.39
C PRO A 341 2.27 22.18 19.10
N ARG A 342 1.75 21.26 19.91
CA ARG A 342 2.55 20.25 20.61
C ARG A 342 3.36 19.40 19.60
N ARG A 343 4.55 18.91 20.01
CA ARG A 343 5.49 18.18 19.15
C ARG A 343 4.87 17.00 18.40
N TYR A 344 3.92 16.31 19.03
CA TYR A 344 3.26 15.13 18.46
C TYR A 344 1.99 15.44 17.66
N TRP A 345 1.59 16.71 17.55
CA TRP A 345 0.38 17.10 16.84
C TRP A 345 0.35 16.64 15.38
N SER A 346 1.47 16.76 14.66
CA SER A 346 1.57 16.34 13.26
C SER A 346 1.44 14.82 13.08
N VAL A 347 1.96 14.03 14.04
CA VAL A 347 1.87 12.57 14.02
C VAL A 347 0.45 12.13 14.37
N ARG A 348 -0.13 12.72 15.42
CA ARG A 348 -1.50 12.44 15.82
C ARG A 348 -2.49 12.76 14.70
N ASN A 349 -2.40 13.93 14.10
CA ASN A 349 -3.26 14.34 12.98
C ASN A 349 -3.04 13.47 11.72
N ALA A 350 -1.83 12.96 11.48
CA ALA A 350 -1.59 11.98 10.41
C ALA A 350 -2.24 10.62 10.72
N LEU A 351 -2.18 10.17 11.97
CA LEU A 351 -2.84 8.94 12.42
C LEU A 351 -4.36 9.07 12.43
N ASP A 352 -4.90 10.21 12.86
CA ASP A 352 -6.34 10.49 12.85
C ASP A 352 -6.88 10.51 11.40
N ARG A 353 -6.14 11.10 10.46
CA ARG A 353 -6.49 11.06 9.02
C ARG A 353 -6.39 9.66 8.44
N LEU A 354 -5.34 8.91 8.77
CA LEU A 354 -5.23 7.51 8.37
C LEU A 354 -6.38 6.69 8.94
N GLY A 355 -6.75 6.94 10.19
CA GLY A 355 -7.90 6.32 10.83
C GLY A 355 -9.21 6.67 10.14
N ALA A 356 -9.42 7.94 9.78
CA ALA A 356 -10.58 8.40 9.01
C ALA A 356 -10.61 7.77 7.61
N ASP A 357 -9.48 7.80 6.88
CA ASP A 357 -9.37 7.16 5.56
C ASP A 357 -9.61 5.64 5.61
N LEU A 358 -9.13 4.97 6.67
CA LEU A 358 -9.40 3.55 6.89
C LEU A 358 -10.86 3.30 7.25
N ALA A 359 -11.46 4.17 8.09
CA ALA A 359 -12.87 4.09 8.45
C ALA A 359 -13.76 4.34 7.23
N ASP A 360 -13.42 5.31 6.37
CA ASP A 360 -14.15 5.57 5.12
C ASP A 360 -14.02 4.41 4.14
N ARG A 361 -12.80 3.84 3.99
CA ARG A 361 -12.61 2.62 3.21
C ARG A 361 -13.35 1.42 3.77
N TYR A 362 -13.42 1.32 5.10
CA TYR A 362 -14.20 0.28 5.76
C TYR A 362 -15.70 0.51 5.53
N ARG A 363 -16.19 1.76 5.61
CA ARG A 363 -17.57 2.12 5.28
C ARG A 363 -17.87 1.85 3.80
N ASP A 364 -16.98 2.22 2.89
CA ASP A 364 -17.10 1.90 1.45
C ASP A 364 -17.11 0.38 1.22
N PHE A 365 -16.27 -0.36 1.94
CA PHE A 365 -16.20 -1.81 1.87
C PHE A 365 -17.50 -2.45 2.41
N THR A 366 -18.05 -1.92 3.49
CA THR A 366 -19.31 -2.40 4.08
C THR A 366 -20.55 -1.82 3.41
N ASN A 367 -20.37 -0.89 2.46
CA ASN A 367 -21.43 -0.17 1.74
C ASN A 367 -22.46 0.45 2.71
N GLN A 368 -21.98 1.06 3.77
CA GLN A 368 -22.79 2.03 4.48
C GLN A 368 -22.81 3.28 3.59
N GLU A 369 -23.89 3.45 2.85
CA GLU A 369 -24.16 4.70 2.15
C GLU A 369 -24.09 5.83 3.17
N SER A 370 -23.06 6.67 3.05
CA SER A 370 -23.11 8.02 3.55
C SER A 370 -23.94 8.84 2.54
N GLY A 371 -25.17 8.42 2.31
CA GLY A 371 -26.19 9.28 1.78
C GLY A 371 -26.51 10.28 2.89
N PHE A 372 -25.76 11.36 2.96
CA PHE A 372 -26.31 12.59 3.46
C PHE A 372 -27.40 13.00 2.45
N SER A 373 -28.56 12.38 2.55
CA SER A 373 -29.75 12.95 1.96
C SER A 373 -30.10 14.19 2.78
N ILE A 374 -30.43 15.26 2.10
CA ILE A 374 -30.87 16.51 2.74
C ILE A 374 -32.10 16.26 3.65
N ASP A 375 -32.82 15.17 3.46
CA ASP A 375 -33.92 14.70 4.30
C ASP A 375 -33.48 14.16 5.68
N GLU A 376 -32.22 13.77 5.87
CA GLU A 376 -31.69 13.34 7.18
C GLU A 376 -31.27 14.51 8.10
N MET A 377 -31.29 15.74 7.59
CA MET A 377 -31.00 16.95 8.38
C MET A 377 -32.28 17.58 9.01
N THR A 378 -33.45 17.03 8.76
CA THR A 378 -34.67 17.43 9.45
C THR A 378 -34.82 16.59 10.71
N GLY A 379 -34.69 17.22 11.86
CA GLY A 379 -34.71 16.80 13.26
C GLY A 379 -35.50 15.57 13.78
N ASP A 380 -35.81 14.59 12.93
CA ASP A 380 -36.45 13.33 13.28
C ASP A 380 -35.46 12.21 13.71
N ASP A 381 -34.16 12.47 13.66
CA ASP A 381 -33.12 11.48 14.02
C ASP A 381 -33.03 11.16 15.52
N PHE A 382 -33.82 11.85 16.37
CA PHE A 382 -33.95 11.48 17.80
C PHE A 382 -34.97 10.37 18.04
N ALA A 383 -35.78 10.01 17.05
CA ALA A 383 -36.61 8.81 17.10
C ALA A 383 -35.79 7.61 16.60
N GLY A 384 -35.04 6.98 17.51
CA GLY A 384 -34.22 5.82 17.20
C GLY A 384 -34.96 4.75 16.44
N GLY A 385 -34.85 4.77 15.11
CA GLY A 385 -35.14 3.62 14.28
C GLY A 385 -34.27 2.44 14.74
N PRO A 386 -34.74 1.18 14.69
CA PRO A 386 -34.00 0.05 15.18
C PRO A 386 -32.65 0.00 14.45
N SER A 387 -31.56 0.29 15.15
CA SER A 387 -30.21 0.10 14.65
C SER A 387 -30.11 -1.33 14.16
N GLN A 388 -30.07 -1.52 12.81
CA GLN A 388 -29.92 -2.86 12.25
C GLN A 388 -28.69 -3.47 12.91
N ARG A 389 -28.90 -4.54 13.67
CA ARG A 389 -27.86 -5.21 14.43
C ARG A 389 -26.73 -5.59 13.45
N ARG A 390 -25.63 -4.83 13.45
CA ARG A 390 -24.49 -4.96 12.51
C ARG A 390 -23.91 -6.37 12.48
N PHE A 391 -24.07 -7.13 13.57
CA PHE A 391 -23.62 -8.52 13.70
C PHE A 391 -24.41 -9.52 12.85
N LEU A 392 -25.56 -9.15 12.31
CA LEU A 392 -26.36 -10.00 11.44
C LEU A 392 -26.16 -9.69 9.94
N ALA A 393 -25.23 -8.81 9.57
CA ALA A 393 -24.90 -8.58 8.17
C ALA A 393 -24.36 -9.88 7.54
N PRO A 394 -24.82 -10.29 6.33
CA PRO A 394 -24.42 -11.55 5.70
C PRO A 394 -22.89 -11.70 5.56
N LEU A 395 -22.18 -10.61 5.28
CA LEU A 395 -20.71 -10.60 5.22
C LEU A 395 -20.08 -10.86 6.59
N ALA A 396 -20.60 -10.26 7.67
CA ALA A 396 -20.06 -10.46 9.01
C ALA A 396 -20.23 -11.92 9.47
N ILE A 397 -21.38 -12.54 9.13
CA ILE A 397 -21.63 -13.96 9.40
C ILE A 397 -20.63 -14.82 8.62
N LEU A 398 -20.47 -14.57 7.31
CA LEU A 398 -19.52 -15.31 6.47
C LEU A 398 -18.09 -15.18 6.99
N THR A 399 -17.68 -13.96 7.33
CA THR A 399 -16.33 -13.67 7.89
C THR A 399 -16.09 -14.43 9.18
N LEU A 400 -17.06 -14.39 10.11
CA LEU A 400 -16.97 -15.10 11.39
C LEU A 400 -16.90 -16.61 11.19
N LEU A 401 -17.75 -17.16 10.33
CA LEU A 401 -17.78 -18.60 10.05
C LEU A 401 -16.47 -19.10 9.43
N LEU A 402 -15.94 -18.38 8.43
CA LEU A 402 -14.67 -18.75 7.79
C LEU A 402 -13.46 -18.56 8.71
N LEU A 403 -13.48 -17.52 9.54
CA LEU A 403 -12.42 -17.27 10.54
C LEU A 403 -12.40 -18.40 11.58
N VAL A 404 -13.56 -18.77 12.12
CA VAL A 404 -13.69 -19.86 13.09
C VAL A 404 -13.31 -21.20 12.43
N ALA A 405 -13.78 -21.46 11.21
CA ALA A 405 -13.44 -22.69 10.49
C ALA A 405 -11.93 -22.83 10.26
N GLY A 406 -11.27 -21.75 9.81
CA GLY A 406 -9.83 -21.73 9.62
C GLY A 406 -9.05 -21.89 10.92
N GLY A 407 -9.44 -21.17 11.97
CA GLY A 407 -8.81 -21.27 13.30
C GLY A 407 -8.93 -22.67 13.92
N VAL A 408 -10.12 -23.29 13.77
CA VAL A 408 -10.33 -24.68 14.26
C VAL A 408 -9.56 -25.69 13.40
N ALA A 409 -9.51 -25.50 12.07
CA ALA A 409 -8.76 -26.39 11.19
C ALA A 409 -7.28 -26.39 11.49
N LEU A 410 -6.70 -25.24 11.84
CA LEU A 410 -5.26 -25.09 12.15
C LEU A 410 -4.82 -25.91 13.39
N ARG A 411 -5.75 -26.36 14.24
CA ARG A 411 -5.41 -27.06 15.49
C ARG A 411 -4.46 -28.27 15.30
N ASN A 412 -4.59 -28.96 14.15
CA ASN A 412 -3.76 -30.13 13.85
C ASN A 412 -2.34 -29.78 13.39
N LEU A 413 -2.08 -28.48 13.10
CA LEU A 413 -0.77 -28.00 12.66
C LEU A 413 0.05 -27.39 13.81
N PHE A 414 -0.55 -27.21 15.00
CA PHE A 414 0.19 -26.76 16.17
C PHE A 414 0.99 -27.91 16.77
N GLY A 415 2.30 -27.72 16.93
CA GLY A 415 3.21 -28.70 17.50
C GLY A 415 4.68 -28.31 17.30
N PHE A 416 5.56 -29.17 17.78
CA PHE A 416 6.99 -29.04 17.53
C PHE A 416 7.28 -29.73 16.18
N GLY A 417 7.64 -28.98 15.18
CA GLY A 417 7.94 -29.47 13.85
C GLY A 417 7.67 -28.43 12.77
N ASP A 418 7.90 -28.82 11.54
CA ASP A 418 7.68 -27.98 10.37
C ASP A 418 6.38 -28.35 9.67
N VAL A 419 5.63 -27.34 9.22
CA VAL A 419 4.41 -27.53 8.49
C VAL A 419 4.73 -27.61 7.00
N PHE A 420 4.55 -28.82 6.44
CA PHE A 420 4.77 -29.08 5.02
C PHE A 420 3.96 -30.29 4.52
N GLY A 421 4.03 -30.55 3.23
CA GLY A 421 3.41 -31.71 2.59
C GLY A 421 2.62 -31.29 1.34
N GLY A 422 2.32 -32.28 0.49
CA GLY A 422 1.71 -32.02 -0.82
C GLY A 422 2.59 -31.11 -1.68
N GLY A 423 2.10 -29.92 -2.02
CA GLY A 423 2.83 -28.92 -2.79
C GLY A 423 3.57 -27.89 -1.95
N LEU A 424 3.50 -27.99 -0.63
CA LEU A 424 4.13 -27.05 0.28
C LEU A 424 5.42 -27.63 0.84
N LEU A 425 6.55 -27.00 0.56
CA LEU A 425 7.81 -27.23 1.24
C LEU A 425 7.88 -26.48 2.58
N PRO A 426 8.72 -26.93 3.52
CA PRO A 426 8.94 -26.21 4.77
C PRO A 426 9.34 -24.76 4.54
N ALA A 427 8.90 -23.88 5.44
CA ALA A 427 9.36 -22.50 5.43
C ALA A 427 10.86 -22.43 5.74
N PRO A 428 11.59 -21.44 5.19
CA PRO A 428 12.93 -21.13 5.65
C PRO A 428 12.96 -20.84 7.16
N ASP A 429 14.01 -21.25 7.88
CA ASP A 429 14.13 -21.12 9.34
C ASP A 429 13.99 -19.67 9.82
N ASN A 430 14.41 -18.71 9.00
CA ASN A 430 14.36 -17.28 9.33
C ASN A 430 14.24 -16.42 8.05
N ILE A 431 13.95 -15.14 8.28
CA ILE A 431 13.80 -14.18 7.19
C ILE A 431 15.06 -14.00 6.34
N GLY A 432 16.25 -14.14 6.95
CA GLY A 432 17.53 -14.05 6.24
C GLY A 432 17.64 -15.15 5.19
N LYS A 433 17.31 -16.39 5.52
CA LYS A 433 17.30 -17.52 4.58
C LYS A 433 16.22 -17.37 3.50
N ALA A 434 15.07 -16.77 3.82
CA ALA A 434 14.05 -16.48 2.81
C ALA A 434 14.53 -15.46 1.78
N TRP A 435 15.23 -14.40 2.21
CA TRP A 435 15.87 -13.44 1.31
C TRP A 435 17.07 -14.04 0.56
N GLU A 436 17.85 -14.89 1.21
CA GLU A 436 18.92 -15.63 0.57
C GLU A 436 18.38 -16.50 -0.58
N ALA A 437 17.30 -17.24 -0.36
CA ALA A 437 16.64 -18.02 -1.40
C ALA A 437 16.14 -17.16 -2.57
N ALA A 438 15.68 -15.91 -2.30
CA ALA A 438 15.21 -14.99 -3.33
C ALA A 438 16.33 -14.27 -4.11
N LEU A 439 17.52 -14.15 -3.50
CA LEU A 439 18.62 -13.34 -4.05
C LEU A 439 19.77 -14.19 -4.62
N SER A 440 19.89 -15.47 -4.19
CA SER A 440 20.96 -16.36 -4.61
C SER A 440 20.67 -16.86 -6.01
N PRO A 441 21.59 -16.65 -6.95
CA PRO A 441 21.43 -17.18 -8.30
C PRO A 441 21.66 -18.70 -8.33
N THR A 442 21.00 -19.40 -9.24
CA THR A 442 21.24 -20.82 -9.50
C THR A 442 22.49 -20.99 -10.35
N ALA A 443 23.45 -21.83 -9.93
CA ALA A 443 24.67 -22.10 -10.67
C ALA A 443 24.33 -22.73 -12.04
N GLY A 444 25.02 -22.27 -13.07
CA GLY A 444 24.84 -22.72 -14.45
C GLY A 444 23.61 -22.19 -15.17
N LEU A 445 22.79 -21.37 -14.53
CA LEU A 445 21.65 -20.67 -15.14
C LEU A 445 21.89 -19.16 -15.17
N ALA A 446 21.87 -18.57 -16.36
CA ALA A 446 21.89 -17.12 -16.50
C ALA A 446 20.53 -16.57 -16.08
N GLY A 447 20.48 -15.68 -15.11
CA GLY A 447 19.23 -15.07 -14.66
C GLY A 447 18.98 -15.24 -13.16
N SER A 448 17.78 -14.83 -12.72
CA SER A 448 17.32 -15.02 -11.34
C SER A 448 16.57 -16.33 -11.18
N ASP A 449 16.41 -16.74 -9.95
CA ASP A 449 15.48 -17.80 -9.56
C ASP A 449 14.02 -17.34 -9.79
N ALA A 450 13.08 -18.26 -9.54
CA ALA A 450 11.67 -17.99 -9.78
C ALA A 450 11.17 -16.76 -9.01
N PRO A 451 10.44 -15.84 -9.65
CA PRO A 451 10.02 -14.55 -9.05
C PRO A 451 9.12 -14.68 -7.82
N TRP A 452 8.46 -15.81 -7.66
CA TRP A 452 7.61 -16.05 -6.49
C TRP A 452 8.41 -16.07 -5.18
N LEU A 453 9.70 -16.44 -5.22
CA LEU A 453 10.58 -16.38 -4.05
C LEU A 453 10.73 -14.95 -3.52
N MET A 454 10.88 -13.98 -4.41
CA MET A 454 10.91 -12.56 -4.05
C MET A 454 9.59 -12.11 -3.40
N VAL A 455 8.45 -12.52 -3.98
CA VAL A 455 7.12 -12.23 -3.43
C VAL A 455 6.96 -12.91 -2.06
N GLY A 456 7.39 -14.17 -1.92
CA GLY A 456 7.37 -14.90 -0.65
C GLY A 456 8.22 -14.24 0.44
N ALA A 457 9.45 -13.80 0.12
CA ALA A 457 10.33 -13.09 1.05
C ALA A 457 9.74 -11.73 1.49
N LEU A 458 9.13 -10.98 0.56
CA LEU A 458 8.41 -9.73 0.88
C LEU A 458 7.23 -9.99 1.81
N LEU A 459 6.39 -10.98 1.53
CA LEU A 459 5.25 -11.33 2.38
C LEU A 459 5.71 -11.84 3.75
N ALA A 460 6.79 -12.63 3.83
CA ALA A 460 7.37 -13.07 5.09
C ALA A 460 7.90 -11.89 5.92
N THR A 461 8.48 -10.87 5.27
CA THR A 461 8.90 -9.63 5.93
C THR A 461 7.71 -8.90 6.55
N LEU A 462 6.58 -8.82 5.82
CA LEU A 462 5.33 -8.22 6.31
C LEU A 462 4.66 -9.06 7.42
N SER A 463 4.96 -10.36 7.50
CA SER A 463 4.50 -11.29 8.55
C SER A 463 5.43 -11.28 9.76
N PHE A 464 5.82 -10.10 10.23
CA PHE A 464 6.73 -9.88 11.37
C PHE A 464 8.09 -10.57 11.21
N GLY A 465 8.55 -10.79 9.98
CA GLY A 465 9.82 -11.43 9.67
C GLY A 465 9.82 -12.95 9.91
N SER A 466 8.67 -13.58 10.05
CA SER A 466 8.53 -15.03 10.25
C SER A 466 7.93 -15.72 9.02
N PRO A 467 8.73 -16.49 8.25
CA PRO A 467 8.21 -17.29 7.13
C PRO A 467 7.21 -18.37 7.58
N GLN A 468 7.42 -18.96 8.75
CA GLN A 468 6.50 -19.96 9.32
C GLN A 468 5.14 -19.35 9.66
N LEU A 469 5.11 -18.14 10.28
CA LEU A 469 3.87 -17.44 10.55
C LEU A 469 3.11 -17.13 9.24
N LEU A 470 3.82 -16.77 8.16
CA LEU A 470 3.20 -16.57 6.86
C LEU A 470 2.47 -17.82 6.37
N ILE A 471 3.09 -19.01 6.50
CA ILE A 471 2.44 -20.28 6.13
C ILE A 471 1.18 -20.50 6.96
N PHE A 472 1.24 -20.36 8.29
CA PHE A 472 0.07 -20.52 9.15
C PHE A 472 -1.05 -19.57 8.78
N LEU A 473 -0.73 -18.30 8.56
CA LEU A 473 -1.71 -17.29 8.13
C LEU A 473 -2.29 -17.61 6.74
N ALA A 474 -1.46 -18.05 5.81
CA ALA A 474 -1.91 -18.42 4.46
C ALA A 474 -2.88 -19.62 4.51
N LEU A 475 -2.50 -20.69 5.24
CA LEU A 475 -3.32 -21.90 5.34
C LEU A 475 -4.66 -21.62 6.06
N GLY A 476 -4.65 -20.87 7.17
CA GLY A 476 -5.86 -20.61 7.94
C GLY A 476 -6.78 -19.56 7.35
N LEU A 477 -6.22 -18.53 6.71
CA LEU A 477 -6.97 -17.37 6.24
C LEU A 477 -7.25 -17.37 4.74
N ALA A 478 -6.65 -18.26 3.94
CA ALA A 478 -6.84 -18.25 2.49
C ALA A 478 -8.32 -18.30 2.04
N PRO A 479 -9.20 -19.18 2.58
CA PRO A 479 -10.60 -19.18 2.20
C PRO A 479 -11.32 -17.89 2.57
N LEU A 480 -11.01 -17.32 3.73
CA LEU A 480 -11.55 -16.03 4.17
C LEU A 480 -11.12 -14.90 3.25
N LEU A 481 -9.81 -14.76 3.00
CA LEU A 481 -9.26 -13.70 2.16
C LEU A 481 -9.76 -13.80 0.70
N ALA A 482 -9.87 -15.01 0.17
CA ALA A 482 -10.46 -15.26 -1.14
C ALA A 482 -11.93 -14.83 -1.18
N GLY A 483 -12.72 -15.19 -0.16
CA GLY A 483 -14.12 -14.78 -0.03
C GLY A 483 -14.29 -13.27 0.07
N LEU A 484 -13.49 -12.61 0.92
CA LEU A 484 -13.49 -11.13 1.05
C LEU A 484 -13.07 -10.44 -0.25
N SER A 485 -12.09 -11.00 -0.95
CA SER A 485 -11.65 -10.52 -2.25
C SER A 485 -12.77 -10.59 -3.29
N ALA A 486 -13.46 -11.72 -3.38
CA ALA A 486 -14.61 -11.91 -4.28
C ALA A 486 -15.78 -10.99 -3.90
N HIS A 487 -16.07 -10.83 -2.60
CA HIS A 487 -17.11 -9.91 -2.13
C HIS A 487 -16.80 -8.47 -2.55
N ALA A 488 -15.58 -7.97 -2.30
CA ALA A 488 -15.18 -6.64 -2.68
C ALA A 488 -15.28 -6.37 -4.19
N PHE A 489 -14.99 -7.37 -5.02
CA PHE A 489 -15.19 -7.31 -6.47
C PHE A 489 -16.68 -7.19 -6.83
N LEU A 490 -17.52 -8.07 -6.28
CA LEU A 490 -18.95 -8.14 -6.61
C LEU A 490 -19.72 -6.90 -6.19
N ARG A 491 -19.32 -6.26 -5.09
CA ARG A 491 -19.94 -5.00 -4.63
C ARG A 491 -19.79 -3.83 -5.60
N ARG A 492 -18.86 -3.90 -6.54
CA ARG A 492 -18.71 -2.89 -7.60
C ARG A 492 -19.79 -2.92 -8.67
N PHE A 493 -20.58 -3.99 -8.72
CA PHE A 493 -21.66 -4.19 -9.68
C PHE A 493 -23.05 -3.96 -9.08
N GLU A 494 -23.17 -3.28 -7.95
CA GLU A 494 -24.44 -3.02 -7.26
C GLU A 494 -25.25 -4.28 -6.90
N VAL A 495 -24.56 -5.41 -6.82
CA VAL A 495 -25.17 -6.68 -6.42
C VAL A 495 -25.65 -6.60 -4.97
N SER A 496 -26.84 -7.14 -4.67
CA SER A 496 -27.38 -7.16 -3.30
C SER A 496 -26.39 -7.77 -2.30
N ARG A 497 -26.40 -7.27 -1.07
CA ARG A 497 -25.48 -7.71 0.02
C ARG A 497 -25.53 -9.23 0.21
N THR A 498 -26.73 -9.81 0.17
CA THR A 498 -26.91 -11.25 0.33
C THR A 498 -26.34 -12.05 -0.83
N THR A 499 -26.64 -11.65 -2.08
CA THR A 499 -26.12 -12.33 -3.28
C THR A 499 -24.59 -12.26 -3.35
N SER A 500 -24.02 -11.10 -3.04
CA SER A 500 -22.57 -10.90 -3.00
C SER A 500 -21.92 -11.78 -1.92
N ALA A 501 -22.53 -11.91 -0.73
CA ALA A 501 -22.01 -12.78 0.33
C ALA A 501 -22.11 -14.26 -0.04
N ILE A 502 -23.19 -14.70 -0.69
CA ILE A 502 -23.36 -16.09 -1.16
C ILE A 502 -22.31 -16.43 -2.23
N ALA A 503 -22.13 -15.57 -3.22
CA ALA A 503 -21.14 -15.81 -4.28
C ALA A 503 -19.70 -15.80 -3.71
N ALA A 504 -19.42 -14.92 -2.75
CA ALA A 504 -18.15 -14.90 -2.03
C ALA A 504 -17.92 -16.17 -1.19
N GLY A 505 -18.96 -16.64 -0.52
CA GLY A 505 -18.93 -17.92 0.21
C GLY A 505 -18.74 -19.13 -0.71
N THR A 506 -19.34 -19.10 -1.91
CA THR A 506 -19.13 -20.13 -2.93
C THR A 506 -17.69 -20.12 -3.44
N TRP A 507 -17.10 -18.94 -3.66
CA TRP A 507 -15.70 -18.80 -4.03
C TRP A 507 -14.75 -19.30 -2.93
N ALA A 508 -15.01 -18.95 -1.66
CA ALA A 508 -14.28 -19.47 -0.51
C ALA A 508 -14.42 -20.99 -0.36
N GLY A 509 -15.62 -21.51 -0.55
CA GLY A 509 -15.91 -22.96 -0.56
C GLY A 509 -15.14 -23.70 -1.65
N ALA A 510 -14.98 -23.09 -2.83
CA ALA A 510 -14.16 -23.66 -3.90
C ALA A 510 -12.69 -23.81 -3.50
N VAL A 511 -12.11 -22.86 -2.75
CA VAL A 511 -10.72 -22.97 -2.23
C VAL A 511 -10.56 -24.24 -1.37
N ILE A 512 -11.57 -24.53 -0.54
CA ILE A 512 -11.55 -25.71 0.34
C ILE A 512 -11.76 -26.99 -0.47
N LEU A 513 -12.79 -27.01 -1.34
CA LEU A 513 -13.20 -28.21 -2.10
C LEU A 513 -12.20 -28.61 -3.18
N LEU A 514 -11.52 -27.64 -3.80
CA LEU A 514 -10.41 -27.91 -4.71
C LEU A 514 -9.17 -28.46 -3.99
N GLY A 515 -9.14 -28.42 -2.65
CA GLY A 515 -8.03 -28.93 -1.84
C GLY A 515 -6.83 -27.99 -1.78
N LEU A 516 -6.98 -26.69 -2.12
CA LEU A 516 -5.83 -25.76 -2.19
C LEU A 516 -5.11 -25.65 -0.84
N VAL A 517 -5.88 -25.61 0.25
CA VAL A 517 -5.35 -25.47 1.60
C VAL A 517 -4.77 -26.80 2.10
N THR A 518 -5.51 -27.89 2.00
CA THR A 518 -5.12 -29.21 2.55
C THR A 518 -3.97 -29.86 1.79
N ALA A 519 -3.83 -29.55 0.49
CA ALA A 519 -2.71 -30.00 -0.32
C ALA A 519 -1.53 -29.02 -0.34
N GLY A 520 -1.61 -27.87 0.35
CA GLY A 520 -0.53 -26.90 0.43
C GLY A 520 -0.23 -26.19 -0.89
N ASP A 521 -1.25 -25.95 -1.72
CA ASP A 521 -1.07 -25.22 -2.98
C ASP A 521 -0.99 -23.70 -2.75
N ALA A 522 0.19 -23.22 -2.45
CA ALA A 522 0.45 -21.80 -2.20
C ALA A 522 0.06 -20.93 -3.41
N ALA A 523 0.33 -21.39 -4.64
CA ALA A 523 -0.03 -20.67 -5.86
C ALA A 523 -1.55 -20.58 -6.03
N GLY A 524 -2.27 -21.69 -5.83
CA GLY A 524 -3.73 -21.72 -5.91
C GLY A 524 -4.38 -20.83 -4.87
N MET A 525 -3.90 -20.84 -3.62
CA MET A 525 -4.37 -19.93 -2.57
C MET A 525 -4.16 -18.46 -2.94
N MET A 526 -2.97 -18.13 -3.44
CA MET A 526 -2.64 -16.77 -3.87
C MET A 526 -3.53 -16.34 -5.05
N LEU A 527 -3.71 -17.20 -6.07
CA LEU A 527 -4.57 -16.91 -7.22
C LEU A 527 -6.03 -16.71 -6.82
N ALA A 528 -6.56 -17.49 -5.86
CA ALA A 528 -7.91 -17.31 -5.37
C ALA A 528 -8.16 -15.92 -4.74
N ILE A 529 -7.15 -15.34 -4.14
CA ILE A 529 -7.20 -13.96 -3.60
C ILE A 529 -7.00 -12.94 -4.71
N VAL A 530 -6.03 -13.16 -5.60
CA VAL A 530 -5.58 -12.20 -6.62
C VAL A 530 -6.59 -12.03 -7.76
N LEU A 531 -7.20 -13.12 -8.26
CA LEU A 531 -8.08 -13.07 -9.45
C LEU A 531 -9.26 -12.11 -9.30
N PRO A 532 -10.04 -12.09 -8.19
CA PRO A 532 -11.10 -11.11 -8.04
C PRO A 532 -10.60 -9.66 -7.94
N GLN A 533 -9.42 -9.41 -7.31
CA GLN A 533 -8.85 -8.09 -7.21
C GLN A 533 -8.30 -7.59 -8.55
N LEU A 534 -7.68 -8.46 -9.33
CA LEU A 534 -7.25 -8.17 -10.70
C LEU A 534 -8.46 -7.82 -11.56
N ALA A 535 -9.52 -8.62 -11.51
CA ALA A 535 -10.78 -8.34 -12.21
C ALA A 535 -11.40 -7.01 -11.78
N SER A 536 -11.37 -6.71 -10.48
CA SER A 536 -11.80 -5.43 -9.91
C SER A 536 -10.98 -4.24 -10.44
N ALA A 537 -9.66 -4.40 -10.57
CA ALA A 537 -8.79 -3.36 -11.10
C ALA A 537 -8.98 -3.15 -12.61
N ILE A 538 -9.15 -4.22 -13.38
CA ILE A 538 -9.47 -4.18 -14.81
C ILE A 538 -10.84 -3.52 -15.03
N HIS A 539 -11.85 -3.86 -14.23
CA HIS A 539 -13.17 -3.24 -14.32
C HIS A 539 -13.08 -1.72 -14.06
N ARG A 540 -12.34 -1.28 -13.02
CA ARG A 540 -12.09 0.15 -12.78
C ARG A 540 -11.42 0.82 -13.98
N MET A 541 -10.44 0.16 -14.58
CA MET A 541 -9.75 0.68 -15.77
C MET A 541 -10.70 0.87 -16.96
N ALA A 542 -11.76 0.03 -17.06
CA ALA A 542 -12.74 0.10 -18.13
C ALA A 542 -13.77 1.24 -17.95
N ILE A 543 -14.08 1.64 -16.71
CA ILE A 543 -15.11 2.64 -16.40
C ILE A 543 -14.53 3.97 -15.90
N ASP A 544 -13.21 4.06 -15.73
CA ASP A 544 -12.55 5.22 -15.13
C ASP A 544 -12.45 6.38 -16.14
N GLU A 545 -13.26 7.42 -15.94
CA GLU A 545 -13.24 8.68 -16.67
C GLU A 545 -12.32 9.73 -16.05
N SER A 546 -11.50 9.35 -15.05
CA SER A 546 -10.61 10.29 -14.38
C SER A 546 -9.59 10.92 -15.34
N LEU A 547 -9.24 12.19 -15.09
CA LEU A 547 -8.32 12.96 -15.90
C LEU A 547 -6.95 13.06 -15.23
N GLY A 548 -5.90 13.19 -16.04
CA GLY A 548 -4.54 13.41 -15.54
C GLY A 548 -3.91 12.21 -14.88
N ALA A 549 -3.20 12.44 -13.77
CA ALA A 549 -2.41 11.41 -13.10
C ALA A 549 -3.25 10.35 -12.37
N GLU A 550 -4.51 10.63 -12.03
CA GLU A 550 -5.40 9.65 -11.41
C GLU A 550 -5.74 8.48 -12.34
N ARG A 551 -5.77 8.73 -13.64
CA ARG A 551 -5.98 7.69 -14.67
C ARG A 551 -4.95 6.55 -14.61
N LEU A 552 -3.79 6.77 -14.00
CA LEU A 552 -2.74 5.75 -13.86
C LEU A 552 -2.98 4.80 -12.67
N ARG A 553 -3.89 5.13 -11.76
CA ARG A 553 -4.12 4.37 -10.53
C ARG A 553 -4.73 2.99 -10.78
N ALA A 554 -5.73 2.89 -11.64
CA ALA A 554 -6.38 1.62 -11.96
C ALA A 554 -5.44 0.67 -12.71
N PRO A 555 -4.70 1.10 -13.77
CA PRO A 555 -3.69 0.27 -14.43
C PRO A 555 -2.56 -0.19 -13.49
N ALA A 556 -2.05 0.70 -12.64
CA ALA A 556 -1.01 0.34 -11.68
C ALA A 556 -1.50 -0.68 -10.63
N SER A 557 -2.74 -0.53 -10.17
CA SER A 557 -3.38 -1.52 -9.30
C SER A 557 -3.57 -2.87 -10.01
N ALA A 558 -3.94 -2.86 -11.29
CA ALA A 558 -4.03 -4.07 -12.10
C ALA A 558 -2.64 -4.71 -12.29
N ALA A 559 -1.61 -3.90 -12.56
CA ALA A 559 -0.23 -4.36 -12.66
C ALA A 559 0.26 -5.01 -11.36
N ALA A 560 -0.07 -4.43 -10.19
CA ALA A 560 0.30 -5.01 -8.89
C ALA A 560 -0.29 -6.42 -8.69
N TRP A 561 -1.59 -6.56 -8.92
CA TRP A 561 -2.25 -7.85 -8.80
C TRP A 561 -1.81 -8.86 -9.85
N LEU A 562 -1.59 -8.40 -11.09
CA LEU A 562 -1.06 -9.24 -12.18
C LEU A 562 0.36 -9.70 -11.87
N LEU A 563 1.22 -8.85 -11.30
CA LEU A 563 2.57 -9.20 -10.87
C LEU A 563 2.56 -10.35 -9.85
N ILE A 564 1.77 -10.20 -8.79
CA ILE A 564 1.66 -11.23 -7.74
C ILE A 564 1.13 -12.54 -8.34
N GLY A 565 0.09 -12.48 -9.14
CA GLY A 565 -0.50 -13.65 -9.77
C GLY A 565 0.42 -14.32 -10.79
N ALA A 566 1.13 -13.53 -11.62
CA ALA A 566 2.06 -14.04 -12.62
C ALA A 566 3.36 -14.61 -12.01
N ALA A 567 3.79 -14.08 -10.86
CA ALA A 567 4.90 -14.67 -10.13
C ALA A 567 4.56 -16.08 -9.63
N ALA A 568 3.30 -16.31 -9.21
CA ALA A 568 2.83 -17.63 -8.80
C ALA A 568 2.44 -18.53 -9.98
N TRP A 569 1.90 -17.95 -11.06
CA TRP A 569 1.42 -18.67 -12.25
C TRP A 569 1.65 -17.82 -13.51
N PRO A 570 2.77 -18.00 -14.22
CA PRO A 570 3.16 -17.16 -15.37
C PRO A 570 2.16 -17.13 -16.52
N VAL A 571 1.35 -18.20 -16.69
CA VAL A 571 0.27 -18.26 -17.66
C VAL A 571 -0.70 -17.08 -17.53
N LEU A 572 -0.89 -16.56 -16.30
CA LEU A 572 -1.77 -15.42 -16.08
C LEU A 572 -1.31 -14.18 -16.84
N LEU A 573 0.01 -13.94 -16.96
CA LEU A 573 0.55 -12.85 -17.77
C LEU A 573 0.27 -13.08 -19.27
N ILE A 574 0.42 -14.32 -19.76
CA ILE A 574 0.12 -14.67 -21.15
C ILE A 574 -1.35 -14.40 -21.46
N LEU A 575 -2.26 -14.85 -20.58
CA LEU A 575 -3.70 -14.60 -20.71
C LEU A 575 -4.02 -13.10 -20.67
N ALA A 576 -3.34 -12.34 -19.81
CA ALA A 576 -3.48 -10.88 -19.73
C ALA A 576 -2.98 -10.19 -21.00
N ILE A 577 -1.88 -10.65 -21.61
CA ILE A 577 -1.38 -10.12 -22.89
C ILE A 577 -2.41 -10.37 -24.00
N ILE A 578 -2.92 -11.59 -24.11
CA ILE A 578 -3.94 -11.93 -25.13
C ILE A 578 -5.20 -11.07 -24.92
N GLY A 579 -5.70 -10.98 -23.69
CA GLY A 579 -6.87 -10.15 -23.35
C GLY A 579 -6.64 -8.66 -23.60
N GLY A 580 -5.44 -8.17 -23.29
CA GLY A 580 -5.03 -6.78 -23.54
C GLY A 580 -4.98 -6.43 -25.02
N ILE A 581 -4.41 -7.31 -25.84
CA ILE A 581 -4.38 -7.14 -27.31
C ILE A 581 -5.80 -7.09 -27.87
N ILE A 582 -6.66 -8.01 -27.47
CA ILE A 582 -8.07 -8.03 -27.88
C ILE A 582 -8.77 -6.72 -27.48
N TRP A 583 -8.51 -6.23 -26.28
CA TRP A 583 -9.09 -4.96 -25.79
C TRP A 583 -8.60 -3.75 -26.60
N ILE A 584 -7.30 -3.65 -26.90
CA ILE A 584 -6.73 -2.56 -27.72
C ILE A 584 -7.30 -2.58 -29.15
N ILE A 585 -7.49 -3.78 -29.75
CA ILE A 585 -8.11 -3.91 -31.08
C ILE A 585 -9.54 -3.36 -31.07
N ARG A 586 -10.28 -3.60 -29.99
CA ARG A 586 -11.66 -3.17 -29.83
C ARG A 586 -11.79 -1.69 -29.49
N ASP A 587 -10.87 -1.15 -28.68
CA ASP A 587 -10.81 0.23 -28.24
C ASP A 587 -9.36 0.73 -28.21
N ARG A 588 -9.01 1.59 -29.17
CA ARG A 588 -7.65 2.11 -29.29
C ARG A 588 -7.23 3.04 -28.16
N PHE A 589 -8.18 3.66 -27.44
CA PHE A 589 -7.85 4.64 -26.39
C PHE A 589 -7.33 3.99 -25.09
N VAL A 590 -7.52 2.67 -24.94
CA VAL A 590 -7.05 1.93 -23.75
C VAL A 590 -5.59 1.41 -23.86
N TRP A 591 -4.88 1.70 -24.97
CA TRP A 591 -3.54 1.15 -25.20
C TRP A 591 -2.55 1.47 -24.08
N LEU A 592 -2.55 2.73 -23.56
CA LEU A 592 -1.63 3.15 -22.49
C LEU A 592 -1.94 2.49 -21.13
N PRO A 593 -3.17 2.48 -20.64
CA PRO A 593 -3.57 1.70 -19.47
C PRO A 593 -3.20 0.21 -19.56
N VAL A 594 -3.47 -0.42 -20.70
CA VAL A 594 -3.14 -1.83 -20.93
C VAL A 594 -1.62 -2.02 -20.94
N LEU A 595 -0.86 -1.14 -21.61
CA LEU A 595 0.59 -1.22 -21.65
C LEU A 595 1.20 -1.14 -20.25
N ILE A 596 0.75 -0.19 -19.40
CA ILE A 596 1.23 -0.07 -18.02
C ILE A 596 0.93 -1.35 -17.23
N THR A 597 -0.28 -1.89 -17.39
CA THR A 597 -0.70 -3.12 -16.71
C THR A 597 0.17 -4.32 -17.09
N LEU A 598 0.66 -4.40 -18.33
CA LEU A 598 1.44 -5.53 -18.83
C LEU A 598 2.96 -5.35 -18.66
N ILE A 599 3.49 -4.14 -18.92
CA ILE A 599 4.94 -3.93 -18.96
C ILE A 599 5.58 -4.00 -17.57
N LEU A 600 4.88 -3.55 -16.52
CA LEU A 600 5.43 -3.55 -15.17
C LEU A 600 5.61 -4.98 -14.62
N PRO A 601 4.62 -5.89 -14.70
CA PRO A 601 4.84 -7.29 -14.33
C PRO A 601 5.88 -7.96 -15.24
N ALA A 602 5.87 -7.70 -16.54
CA ALA A 602 6.86 -8.26 -17.47
C ALA A 602 8.29 -7.81 -17.12
N ALA A 603 8.48 -6.55 -16.74
CA ALA A 603 9.78 -6.04 -16.30
C ALA A 603 10.23 -6.67 -14.97
N PHE A 604 9.30 -6.92 -14.03
CA PHE A 604 9.62 -7.64 -12.79
C PHE A 604 10.04 -9.09 -13.04
N LEU A 605 9.41 -9.75 -14.01
CA LEU A 605 9.73 -11.13 -14.41
C LEU A 605 10.94 -11.24 -15.35
N ALA A 606 11.40 -10.13 -15.93
CA ALA A 606 12.47 -10.12 -16.93
C ALA A 606 13.78 -10.81 -16.46
N PRO A 607 14.24 -10.68 -15.21
CA PRO A 607 15.41 -11.39 -14.73
C PRO A 607 15.30 -12.93 -14.81
N TRP A 608 14.10 -13.47 -14.83
CA TRP A 608 13.81 -14.91 -14.93
C TRP A 608 13.78 -15.44 -16.37
N VAL A 609 13.70 -14.57 -17.37
CA VAL A 609 13.59 -14.94 -18.79
C VAL A 609 14.69 -15.92 -19.24
N PRO A 610 15.99 -15.76 -18.87
CA PRO A 610 17.02 -16.73 -19.26
C PRO A 610 16.72 -18.15 -18.77
N SER A 611 16.21 -18.31 -17.54
CA SER A 611 15.80 -19.59 -16.98
C SER A 611 14.58 -20.18 -17.71
N LEU A 612 13.66 -19.32 -18.19
CA LEU A 612 12.51 -19.74 -19.01
C LEU A 612 12.91 -20.16 -20.42
N ILE A 613 13.95 -19.58 -21.00
CA ILE A 613 14.50 -20.02 -22.30
C ILE A 613 15.09 -21.42 -22.16
N ALA A 614 15.80 -21.70 -21.05
CA ALA A 614 16.35 -23.02 -20.78
C ALA A 614 15.24 -24.07 -20.55
N TYR A 615 14.19 -23.68 -19.81
CA TYR A 615 13.08 -24.57 -19.45
C TYR A 615 11.72 -23.89 -19.73
N PRO A 616 11.23 -23.84 -20.97
CA PRO A 616 9.97 -23.15 -21.34
C PRO A 616 8.75 -23.71 -20.64
N SER A 617 8.76 -24.97 -20.29
CA SER A 617 7.71 -25.65 -19.53
C SER A 617 7.42 -25.03 -18.15
N ARG A 618 8.40 -24.29 -17.59
CA ARG A 618 8.24 -23.53 -16.34
C ARG A 618 7.12 -22.48 -16.41
N LEU A 619 6.74 -22.03 -17.59
CA LEU A 619 5.57 -21.17 -17.78
C LEU A 619 4.26 -21.82 -17.32
N LEU A 620 4.15 -23.15 -17.42
CA LEU A 620 2.95 -23.91 -17.09
C LEU A 620 2.96 -24.46 -15.67
N THR A 621 4.11 -24.47 -14.98
CA THR A 621 4.24 -25.00 -13.62
C THR A 621 4.01 -23.90 -12.58
N GLY A 622 3.78 -24.32 -11.34
CA GLY A 622 3.74 -23.44 -10.17
C GLY A 622 5.07 -23.34 -9.44
N PRO A 623 5.10 -22.74 -8.24
CA PRO A 623 6.22 -22.74 -7.32
C PRO A 623 6.69 -24.14 -6.98
N ASP A 624 8.00 -24.32 -6.80
CA ASP A 624 8.64 -25.59 -6.41
C ASP A 624 8.06 -26.82 -7.15
N PRO A 625 8.16 -26.90 -8.46
CA PRO A 625 7.41 -27.85 -9.30
C PRO A 625 7.71 -29.31 -8.98
N LEU A 626 8.88 -29.63 -8.46
CA LEU A 626 9.28 -30.99 -8.06
C LEU A 626 8.80 -31.37 -6.64
N ALA A 627 8.28 -30.42 -5.87
CA ALA A 627 7.68 -30.71 -4.57
C ALA A 627 6.37 -31.49 -4.70
N TRP A 628 5.68 -31.36 -5.84
CA TRP A 628 4.42 -32.07 -6.11
C TRP A 628 4.69 -33.54 -6.38
N PRO A 629 3.99 -34.45 -5.67
CA PRO A 629 4.02 -35.85 -6.05
C PRO A 629 3.48 -35.97 -7.49
N ALA A 630 3.96 -36.93 -8.22
CA ALA A 630 3.47 -37.23 -9.58
C ALA A 630 2.06 -37.84 -9.52
N TRP A 631 1.11 -37.07 -8.96
CA TRP A 631 -0.28 -37.49 -8.83
C TRP A 631 -1.01 -37.32 -10.17
N THR A 632 -1.60 -38.41 -10.67
CA THR A 632 -2.44 -38.39 -11.85
C THR A 632 -3.89 -38.40 -11.39
N PRO A 633 -4.62 -37.28 -11.53
CA PRO A 633 -6.02 -37.27 -11.12
C PRO A 633 -6.83 -38.28 -11.94
N ALA A 634 -7.72 -39.04 -11.29
CA ALA A 634 -8.65 -39.90 -11.98
C ALA A 634 -9.51 -39.04 -12.93
N SER A 635 -9.68 -39.51 -14.18
CA SER A 635 -10.25 -38.72 -15.27
C SER A 635 -11.64 -38.14 -15.01
N LEU A 636 -12.52 -38.87 -14.30
CA LEU A 636 -13.85 -38.38 -13.92
C LEU A 636 -13.82 -37.42 -12.71
N ALA A 637 -12.91 -37.62 -11.76
CA ALA A 637 -12.80 -36.77 -10.58
C ALA A 637 -12.32 -35.34 -10.90
N THR A 638 -11.49 -35.22 -11.96
CA THR A 638 -10.99 -33.91 -12.44
C THR A 638 -12.11 -33.02 -12.96
N LEU A 639 -13.11 -33.57 -13.60
CA LEU A 639 -14.30 -32.84 -14.08
C LEU A 639 -15.09 -32.21 -12.93
N PHE A 640 -15.04 -32.84 -11.75
CA PHE A 640 -15.66 -32.34 -10.53
C PHE A 640 -14.68 -31.60 -9.60
N GLY A 641 -13.62 -31.02 -10.18
CA GLY A 641 -12.68 -30.18 -9.46
C GLY A 641 -11.76 -30.89 -8.48
N ARG A 642 -11.72 -32.24 -8.46
CA ARG A 642 -10.78 -32.98 -7.61
C ARG A 642 -9.43 -33.10 -8.30
N ILE A 643 -8.73 -31.98 -8.32
CA ILE A 643 -7.42 -31.84 -8.93
C ILE A 643 -6.28 -32.09 -7.93
N LEU A 644 -6.59 -32.03 -6.64
CA LEU A 644 -5.65 -32.20 -5.53
C LEU A 644 -6.27 -33.10 -4.44
N PRO A 645 -5.45 -33.78 -3.63
CA PRO A 645 -5.92 -34.53 -2.48
C PRO A 645 -6.44 -33.57 -1.40
N SER A 646 -7.77 -33.47 -1.26
CA SER A 646 -8.39 -32.49 -0.35
C SER A 646 -8.70 -33.03 1.05
N GLY A 647 -8.56 -34.34 1.29
CA GLY A 647 -9.05 -34.97 2.52
C GLY A 647 -10.58 -35.00 2.63
N LEU A 648 -11.30 -34.29 1.77
CA LEU A 648 -12.78 -34.29 1.73
C LEU A 648 -13.33 -35.45 0.89
N PRO A 649 -14.53 -35.92 1.18
CA PRO A 649 -15.15 -36.99 0.40
C PRO A 649 -15.50 -36.50 -1.01
N LEU A 650 -15.29 -37.36 -2.02
CA LEU A 650 -15.52 -37.02 -3.44
C LEU A 650 -16.95 -36.54 -3.74
N TRP A 651 -17.95 -37.11 -3.04
CA TRP A 651 -19.34 -36.71 -3.22
C TRP A 651 -19.55 -35.19 -2.93
N ALA A 652 -18.81 -34.58 -2.01
CA ALA A 652 -18.93 -33.15 -1.71
C ALA A 652 -18.51 -32.29 -2.92
N ASN A 653 -17.43 -32.66 -3.62
CA ASN A 653 -17.02 -32.03 -4.86
C ASN A 653 -18.11 -32.22 -5.95
N ILE A 654 -18.62 -33.44 -6.11
CA ILE A 654 -19.65 -33.75 -7.13
C ILE A 654 -20.90 -32.89 -6.88
N VAL A 655 -21.41 -32.84 -5.66
CA VAL A 655 -22.59 -32.04 -5.31
C VAL A 655 -22.34 -30.55 -5.56
N PHE A 656 -21.22 -30.03 -5.12
CA PHE A 656 -20.90 -28.64 -5.30
C PHE A 656 -20.83 -28.23 -6.78
N PHE A 657 -20.05 -28.94 -7.59
CA PHE A 657 -19.90 -28.63 -9.01
C PHE A 657 -21.16 -28.94 -9.82
N ALA A 658 -21.96 -29.94 -9.44
CA ALA A 658 -23.25 -30.20 -10.08
C ALA A 658 -24.24 -29.05 -9.83
N VAL A 659 -24.38 -28.60 -8.56
CA VAL A 659 -25.27 -27.48 -8.23
C VAL A 659 -24.80 -26.19 -8.89
N LEU A 660 -23.48 -25.91 -8.87
CA LEU A 660 -22.90 -24.74 -9.53
C LEU A 660 -23.08 -24.79 -11.05
N GLY A 661 -22.89 -25.96 -11.66
CA GLY A 661 -23.10 -26.19 -13.11
C GLY A 661 -24.57 -26.02 -13.53
N VAL A 662 -25.51 -26.56 -12.75
CA VAL A 662 -26.95 -26.38 -12.99
C VAL A 662 -27.35 -24.93 -12.87
N ALA A 663 -26.85 -24.21 -11.83
CA ALA A 663 -27.13 -22.79 -11.65
C ALA A 663 -26.54 -21.93 -12.80
N ALA A 664 -25.34 -22.25 -13.25
CA ALA A 664 -24.70 -21.57 -14.38
C ALA A 664 -25.45 -21.88 -15.70
N GLY A 665 -25.81 -23.13 -15.93
CA GLY A 665 -26.60 -23.56 -17.10
C GLY A 665 -27.94 -22.84 -17.18
N TYR A 666 -28.69 -22.80 -16.07
CA TYR A 666 -29.92 -22.04 -15.96
C TYR A 666 -29.69 -20.54 -16.28
N ALA A 667 -28.69 -19.93 -15.67
CA ALA A 667 -28.38 -18.55 -15.95
C ALA A 667 -28.01 -18.29 -17.42
N ILE A 668 -27.21 -19.17 -18.05
CA ILE A 668 -26.83 -19.06 -19.46
C ILE A 668 -28.05 -19.19 -20.38
N CYS A 669 -28.99 -20.08 -20.07
CA CYS A 669 -30.23 -20.24 -20.85
C CYS A 669 -31.10 -18.98 -20.82
N THR A 670 -31.08 -18.19 -19.74
CA THR A 670 -31.84 -16.94 -19.61
C THR A 670 -31.18 -15.74 -20.33
N ILE A 671 -29.91 -15.82 -20.71
CA ILE A 671 -29.19 -14.77 -21.43
C ILE A 671 -29.71 -14.63 -22.86
N ARG A 672 -30.31 -13.49 -23.20
CA ARG A 672 -30.86 -13.19 -24.55
C ARG A 672 -29.78 -12.95 -25.61
N SER A 673 -28.65 -12.36 -25.24
CA SER A 673 -27.55 -12.04 -26.16
C SER A 673 -26.75 -13.30 -26.50
N THR A 674 -26.71 -13.68 -27.76
CA THR A 674 -25.92 -14.82 -28.26
C THR A 674 -24.43 -14.66 -27.98
N SER A 675 -23.89 -13.43 -28.14
CA SER A 675 -22.47 -13.15 -27.88
C SER A 675 -22.11 -13.36 -26.41
N ILE A 676 -22.94 -12.87 -25.49
CA ILE A 676 -22.67 -13.04 -24.04
C ILE A 676 -22.83 -14.52 -23.65
N ARG A 677 -23.79 -15.22 -24.24
CA ARG A 677 -23.98 -16.67 -24.02
C ARG A 677 -22.76 -17.46 -24.48
N LEU A 678 -22.27 -17.20 -25.70
CA LEU A 678 -21.05 -17.84 -26.21
C LEU A 678 -19.82 -17.52 -25.38
N LEU A 679 -19.65 -16.26 -24.94
CA LEU A 679 -18.57 -15.86 -24.04
C LEU A 679 -18.64 -16.58 -22.70
N SER A 680 -19.85 -16.77 -22.13
CA SER A 680 -20.03 -17.52 -20.88
C SER A 680 -19.66 -19.00 -21.06
N ILE A 681 -20.08 -19.61 -22.15
CA ILE A 681 -19.74 -21.01 -22.48
C ILE A 681 -18.24 -21.16 -22.69
N ALA A 682 -17.62 -20.23 -23.42
CA ALA A 682 -16.17 -20.22 -23.65
C ALA A 682 -15.39 -20.00 -22.35
N GLY A 683 -15.85 -19.09 -21.49
CA GLY A 683 -15.24 -18.81 -20.19
C GLY A 683 -15.27 -20.00 -19.22
N ILE A 684 -16.18 -20.93 -19.39
CA ILE A 684 -16.23 -22.20 -18.66
C ILE A 684 -15.42 -23.27 -19.38
N GLY A 685 -15.67 -23.43 -20.68
CA GLY A 685 -15.17 -24.56 -21.46
C GLY A 685 -13.67 -24.51 -21.71
N LEU A 686 -13.14 -23.34 -22.06
CA LEU A 686 -11.70 -23.21 -22.38
C LEU A 686 -10.80 -23.54 -21.19
N PRO A 687 -11.01 -22.97 -19.99
CA PRO A 687 -10.20 -23.32 -18.83
C PRO A 687 -10.34 -24.79 -18.42
N LEU A 688 -11.55 -25.35 -18.50
CA LEU A 688 -11.80 -26.73 -18.17
C LEU A 688 -11.04 -27.67 -19.13
N ILE A 689 -11.13 -27.44 -20.44
CA ILE A 689 -10.42 -28.23 -21.45
C ILE A 689 -8.92 -28.13 -21.27
N ALA A 690 -8.40 -26.90 -21.08
CA ALA A 690 -6.97 -26.66 -20.83
C ALA A 690 -6.51 -27.44 -19.59
N GLY A 691 -7.24 -27.36 -18.47
CA GLY A 691 -6.93 -28.10 -17.24
C GLY A 691 -6.89 -29.63 -17.47
N VAL A 692 -7.89 -30.17 -18.17
CA VAL A 692 -7.94 -31.62 -18.48
C VAL A 692 -6.79 -32.06 -19.38
N VAL A 693 -6.47 -31.31 -20.42
CA VAL A 693 -5.35 -31.61 -21.35
C VAL A 693 -4.03 -31.56 -20.62
N LEU A 694 -3.78 -30.48 -19.89
CA LEU A 694 -2.53 -30.28 -19.19
C LEU A 694 -2.32 -31.27 -18.03
N SER A 695 -3.38 -31.83 -17.47
CA SER A 695 -3.26 -32.87 -16.42
C SER A 695 -2.62 -34.16 -16.93
N ARG A 696 -2.53 -34.37 -18.24
CA ARG A 696 -1.98 -35.58 -18.88
C ARG A 696 -0.53 -35.40 -19.36
N ILE A 697 0.00 -34.19 -19.32
CA ILE A 697 1.31 -33.87 -19.89
C ILE A 697 2.34 -33.79 -18.76
N ALA A 698 3.44 -34.55 -18.88
CA ALA A 698 4.63 -34.35 -18.08
C ALA A 698 5.48 -33.24 -18.69
N LEU A 699 5.96 -32.34 -17.88
CA LEU A 699 6.67 -31.13 -18.27
C LEU A 699 8.13 -31.22 -17.80
N PRO A 700 9.12 -31.17 -18.69
CA PRO A 700 10.53 -31.16 -18.30
C PRO A 700 10.87 -29.84 -17.61
N VAL A 701 11.46 -29.93 -16.42
CA VAL A 701 11.94 -28.78 -15.63
C VAL A 701 13.36 -29.04 -15.16
N ASN A 702 14.02 -27.99 -14.63
CA ASN A 702 15.31 -28.17 -14.04
C ASN A 702 15.22 -29.20 -12.88
N GLY A 703 15.93 -30.31 -12.99
CA GLY A 703 15.91 -31.37 -11.98
C GLY A 703 14.90 -32.50 -12.16
N GLY A 704 14.08 -32.52 -13.20
CA GLY A 704 13.18 -33.64 -13.45
C GLY A 704 11.97 -33.31 -14.32
N GLU A 705 10.90 -34.09 -14.13
CA GLU A 705 9.59 -33.87 -14.76
C GLU A 705 8.59 -33.40 -13.71
N ALA A 706 7.85 -32.38 -14.04
CA ALA A 706 6.80 -31.79 -13.20
C ALA A 706 5.44 -31.88 -13.88
N ARG A 707 4.39 -31.59 -13.12
CA ARG A 707 3.03 -31.42 -13.65
C ARG A 707 2.71 -29.93 -13.80
N ALA A 708 1.82 -29.63 -14.75
CA ALA A 708 1.26 -28.29 -14.89
C ALA A 708 0.47 -27.91 -13.64
N LEU A 709 0.46 -26.61 -13.29
CA LEU A 709 -0.39 -26.08 -12.25
C LEU A 709 -1.85 -26.05 -12.73
N LEU A 710 -2.65 -26.98 -12.25
CA LEU A 710 -4.06 -27.16 -12.66
C LEU A 710 -5.01 -26.20 -11.94
N THR A 711 -4.62 -25.73 -10.77
CA THR A 711 -5.47 -24.94 -9.88
C THR A 711 -5.84 -23.58 -10.45
N GLY A 712 -4.94 -22.93 -11.21
CA GLY A 712 -5.26 -21.71 -11.94
C GLY A 712 -6.40 -21.91 -12.93
N TRP A 713 -6.37 -23.00 -13.70
CA TRP A 713 -7.43 -23.36 -14.66
C TRP A 713 -8.75 -23.71 -13.97
N ALA A 714 -8.68 -24.43 -12.84
CA ALA A 714 -9.88 -24.76 -12.06
C ALA A 714 -10.54 -23.51 -11.46
N LEU A 715 -9.76 -22.57 -10.93
CA LEU A 715 -10.27 -21.30 -10.42
C LEU A 715 -10.90 -20.44 -11.52
N LEU A 716 -10.31 -20.40 -12.71
CA LEU A 716 -10.92 -19.73 -13.88
C LEU A 716 -12.23 -20.41 -14.29
N THR A 717 -12.31 -21.73 -14.22
CA THR A 717 -13.56 -22.48 -14.49
C THR A 717 -14.64 -22.12 -13.47
N VAL A 718 -14.31 -22.06 -12.18
CA VAL A 718 -15.26 -21.65 -11.12
C VAL A 718 -15.71 -20.20 -11.34
N ALA A 719 -14.79 -19.28 -11.67
CA ALA A 719 -15.13 -17.91 -12.02
C ALA A 719 -16.08 -17.84 -13.23
N GLY A 720 -15.80 -18.64 -14.27
CA GLY A 720 -16.66 -18.78 -15.45
C GLY A 720 -18.06 -19.27 -15.13
N LEU A 721 -18.19 -20.20 -14.18
CA LEU A 721 -19.49 -20.71 -13.71
C LEU A 721 -20.25 -19.66 -12.88
N LEU A 722 -19.57 -18.87 -12.06
CA LEU A 722 -20.19 -17.83 -11.25
C LEU A 722 -20.62 -16.60 -12.06
N ALA A 723 -19.88 -16.24 -13.09
CA ALA A 723 -20.09 -15.02 -13.87
C ALA A 723 -21.53 -14.91 -14.46
N PRO A 724 -22.12 -15.91 -15.14
CA PRO A 724 -23.46 -15.80 -15.66
C PRO A 724 -24.53 -15.71 -14.56
N ILE A 725 -24.29 -16.36 -13.41
CA ILE A 725 -25.21 -16.31 -12.25
C ILE A 725 -25.28 -14.88 -11.69
N VAL A 726 -24.14 -14.22 -11.56
CA VAL A 726 -24.06 -12.83 -11.09
C VAL A 726 -24.65 -11.88 -12.13
N ALA A 727 -24.33 -12.08 -13.42
CA ALA A 727 -24.85 -11.25 -14.52
C ALA A 727 -26.38 -11.32 -14.64
N MET A 728 -26.99 -12.46 -14.36
CA MET A 728 -28.43 -12.59 -14.33
C MET A 728 -29.08 -11.75 -13.24
N ARG A 729 -28.47 -11.66 -12.06
CA ARG A 729 -28.95 -10.85 -10.94
C ARG A 729 -28.86 -9.35 -11.16
N LEU A 730 -27.91 -8.88 -11.96
CA LEU A 730 -27.79 -7.47 -12.31
C LEU A 730 -28.90 -6.98 -13.25
N ARG A 731 -29.56 -7.90 -13.99
CA ARG A 731 -30.61 -7.55 -14.97
C ARG A 731 -32.03 -7.71 -14.46
N ASP A 732 -32.25 -8.53 -13.46
CA ASP A 732 -33.62 -8.89 -13.03
C ASP A 732 -33.69 -9.02 -11.51
N GLU A 733 -34.25 -7.98 -10.83
CA GLU A 733 -34.52 -8.04 -9.38
C GLU A 733 -35.55 -9.11 -9.01
N LYS A 734 -36.36 -9.54 -9.98
CA LYS A 734 -37.38 -10.59 -9.86
C LYS A 734 -36.92 -11.97 -10.34
N ALA A 735 -35.61 -12.20 -10.40
CA ALA A 735 -35.10 -13.54 -10.73
C ALA A 735 -35.82 -14.61 -9.87
N GLY A 736 -36.41 -15.59 -10.51
CA GLY A 736 -37.43 -16.49 -9.96
C GLY A 736 -37.04 -17.23 -8.69
N ALA A 737 -38.01 -17.81 -8.04
CA ALA A 737 -37.85 -18.63 -6.83
C ALA A 737 -36.75 -19.69 -7.00
N ASP A 738 -36.61 -20.25 -8.20
CA ASP A 738 -35.64 -21.31 -8.54
C ASP A 738 -34.18 -20.89 -8.34
N LEU A 739 -33.81 -19.68 -8.76
CA LEU A 739 -32.43 -19.20 -8.55
C LEU A 739 -32.12 -18.95 -7.07
N ARG A 740 -33.10 -18.48 -6.29
CA ARG A 740 -32.95 -18.33 -4.84
C ARG A 740 -32.70 -19.69 -4.17
N VAL A 741 -33.39 -20.73 -4.60
CA VAL A 741 -33.18 -22.11 -4.12
C VAL A 741 -31.76 -22.59 -4.49
N LEU A 742 -31.34 -22.42 -5.75
CA LEU A 742 -29.97 -22.79 -6.18
C LEU A 742 -28.88 -22.06 -5.41
N LEU A 743 -29.04 -20.76 -5.19
CA LEU A 743 -28.08 -19.96 -4.39
C LEU A 743 -28.06 -20.40 -2.92
N ALA A 744 -29.23 -20.74 -2.35
CA ALA A 744 -29.33 -21.32 -1.01
C ALA A 744 -28.60 -22.66 -0.93
N CYS A 745 -28.80 -23.55 -1.92
CA CYS A 745 -28.08 -24.83 -2.00
C CYS A 745 -26.57 -24.63 -2.09
N LEU A 746 -26.09 -23.70 -2.95
CA LEU A 746 -24.65 -23.38 -3.06
C LEU A 746 -24.07 -22.86 -1.76
N SER A 747 -24.78 -21.95 -1.07
CA SER A 747 -24.33 -21.44 0.23
C SER A 747 -24.29 -22.57 1.28
N THR A 748 -25.29 -23.42 1.31
CA THR A 748 -25.35 -24.55 2.25
C THR A 748 -24.19 -25.52 2.02
N VAL A 749 -23.92 -25.89 0.78
CA VAL A 749 -22.82 -26.82 0.44
C VAL A 749 -21.45 -26.17 0.78
N SER A 750 -21.27 -24.87 0.51
CA SER A 750 -20.04 -24.16 0.82
C SER A 750 -19.80 -24.06 2.34
N LEU A 751 -20.86 -23.80 3.12
CA LEU A 751 -20.78 -23.76 4.58
C LEU A 751 -20.55 -25.14 5.19
N LEU A 752 -21.20 -26.17 4.64
CA LEU A 752 -20.94 -27.56 5.04
C LEU A 752 -19.50 -27.96 4.74
N ALA A 753 -18.95 -27.59 3.58
CA ALA A 753 -17.56 -27.85 3.25
C ALA A 753 -16.60 -27.17 4.26
N ALA A 754 -16.86 -25.91 4.62
CA ALA A 754 -16.10 -25.20 5.64
C ALA A 754 -16.23 -25.86 7.03
N GLY A 755 -17.44 -26.32 7.41
CA GLY A 755 -17.67 -27.04 8.65
C GLY A 755 -16.97 -28.39 8.71
N VAL A 756 -17.03 -29.16 7.63
CA VAL A 756 -16.34 -30.45 7.50
C VAL A 756 -14.82 -30.24 7.56
N TRP A 757 -14.29 -29.23 6.86
CA TRP A 757 -12.88 -28.85 6.93
C TRP A 757 -12.46 -28.47 8.36
N ALA A 758 -13.28 -27.69 9.06
CA ALA A 758 -13.01 -27.33 10.46
C ALA A 758 -12.93 -28.57 11.36
N VAL A 759 -13.83 -29.54 11.18
CA VAL A 759 -13.89 -30.78 11.98
C VAL A 759 -12.75 -31.73 11.64
N ILE A 760 -12.47 -31.97 10.37
CA ILE A 760 -11.39 -32.85 9.92
C ILE A 760 -10.03 -32.19 10.14
N GLY A 761 -9.94 -30.87 10.01
CA GLY A 761 -8.71 -30.10 10.06
C GLY A 761 -7.82 -30.39 8.84
N PHE A 762 -6.51 -30.39 9.08
CA PHE A 762 -5.51 -30.76 8.07
C PHE A 762 -5.27 -32.27 8.10
N ALA A 763 -6.25 -33.06 7.61
CA ALA A 763 -6.14 -34.51 7.40
C ALA A 763 -5.59 -34.86 6.02
N GLY A 764 -5.16 -33.86 5.25
CA GLY A 764 -4.57 -34.00 3.92
C GLY A 764 -3.06 -34.20 3.97
N PRO A 765 -2.36 -34.01 2.83
CA PRO A 765 -0.92 -34.12 2.73
C PRO A 765 -0.17 -33.11 3.61
N VAL A 766 -0.73 -31.91 3.85
CA VAL A 766 -0.12 -30.92 4.74
C VAL A 766 -0.38 -31.31 6.18
N SER A 767 0.70 -31.48 6.91
CA SER A 767 0.66 -31.81 8.35
C SER A 767 1.89 -31.25 9.05
N ASN A 768 1.90 -31.32 10.38
CA ASN A 768 3.06 -31.00 11.17
C ASN A 768 3.95 -32.24 11.24
N HIS A 769 5.17 -32.15 10.74
CA HIS A 769 6.13 -33.25 10.72
C HIS A 769 7.33 -32.92 11.62
N PRO A 770 7.82 -33.86 12.41
CA PRO A 770 9.14 -33.72 13.02
C PRO A 770 10.19 -33.59 11.90
N SER A 771 11.27 -32.88 12.16
CA SER A 771 12.37 -32.74 11.20
C SER A 771 12.97 -34.10 10.88
N GLU A 772 12.65 -34.66 9.70
CA GLU A 772 13.14 -35.98 9.25
C GLU A 772 14.66 -35.99 9.07
N LEU A 773 15.29 -34.85 8.85
CA LEU A 773 16.72 -34.69 8.67
C LEU A 773 17.42 -34.03 9.86
N GLY A 774 16.81 -34.04 11.03
CA GLY A 774 17.37 -33.42 12.23
C GLY A 774 18.78 -33.93 12.58
N PHE A 775 19.07 -35.19 12.28
CA PHE A 775 20.40 -35.82 12.44
C PHE A 775 21.46 -35.22 11.49
N ALA A 776 21.06 -34.86 10.25
CA ALA A 776 21.98 -34.33 9.24
C ALA A 776 22.30 -32.86 9.48
N ARG A 777 21.52 -32.15 10.31
CA ARG A 777 21.65 -30.72 10.56
C ARG A 777 23.06 -30.29 10.97
N GLY A 778 23.69 -31.09 11.87
CA GLY A 778 25.06 -30.83 12.33
C GLY A 778 26.11 -31.00 11.25
N VAL A 779 25.91 -31.94 10.31
CA VAL A 779 26.87 -32.27 9.25
C VAL A 779 26.70 -31.34 8.03
N VAL A 780 25.46 -31.07 7.61
CA VAL A 780 25.16 -30.23 6.48
C VAL A 780 25.46 -28.75 6.78
N VAL A 781 25.21 -28.30 8.01
CA VAL A 781 25.55 -26.94 8.49
C VAL A 781 27.01 -26.79 8.91
N SER A 782 27.77 -27.91 8.94
CA SER A 782 29.21 -27.91 9.28
C SER A 782 30.03 -27.16 8.21
N GLU A 783 31.28 -26.90 8.52
CA GLU A 783 32.24 -26.26 7.60
C GLU A 783 32.46 -27.04 6.29
N ARG A 784 32.07 -28.34 6.27
CA ARG A 784 32.10 -29.20 5.09
C ARG A 784 30.98 -28.95 4.10
N GLN A 785 29.83 -28.41 4.55
CA GLN A 785 28.65 -28.11 3.74
C GLN A 785 28.22 -29.25 2.82
N THR A 786 28.16 -30.48 3.34
CA THR A 786 27.88 -31.70 2.57
C THR A 786 26.42 -31.75 2.11
N ARG A 787 26.12 -32.71 1.22
CA ARG A 787 24.76 -32.98 0.68
C ARG A 787 24.21 -34.27 1.27
N VAL A 788 22.86 -34.34 1.23
CA VAL A 788 22.13 -35.60 1.53
C VAL A 788 21.41 -36.03 0.26
N LEU A 789 21.61 -37.27 -0.16
CA LEU A 789 20.83 -37.87 -1.26
C LEU A 789 19.64 -38.59 -0.68
N MET A 790 18.44 -38.14 -1.01
CA MET A 790 17.15 -38.69 -0.60
C MET A 790 16.59 -39.55 -1.74
N ILE A 791 16.19 -40.82 -1.43
CA ILE A 791 15.57 -41.72 -2.40
C ILE A 791 14.35 -42.37 -1.76
N GLU A 792 13.21 -42.32 -2.46
CA GLU A 792 11.91 -42.86 -2.02
C GLU A 792 11.31 -43.74 -3.11
N THR A 793 10.83 -44.90 -2.76
CA THR A 793 10.10 -45.79 -3.66
C THR A 793 8.62 -45.33 -3.72
N LYS A 794 8.12 -45.12 -4.93
CA LYS A 794 6.70 -44.82 -5.16
C LYS A 794 5.85 -46.09 -5.10
N SER A 795 4.53 -45.89 -4.94
CA SER A 795 3.53 -46.95 -4.95
C SER A 795 3.43 -47.72 -6.30
N ASP A 796 3.93 -47.11 -7.39
CA ASP A 796 4.00 -47.72 -8.74
C ASP A 796 5.33 -48.42 -9.02
N GLY A 797 6.21 -48.53 -8.04
CA GLY A 797 7.56 -49.09 -8.14
C GLY A 797 8.60 -48.15 -8.73
N GLY A 798 8.23 -46.93 -9.12
CA GLY A 798 9.18 -45.92 -9.56
C GLY A 798 9.95 -45.30 -8.40
N LEU A 799 11.13 -44.70 -8.72
CA LEU A 799 11.97 -44.01 -7.75
C LEU A 799 11.72 -42.49 -7.82
N ARG A 800 11.64 -41.89 -6.65
CA ARG A 800 11.73 -40.44 -6.46
C ARG A 800 13.00 -40.12 -5.72
N TRP A 801 13.74 -39.14 -6.18
CA TRP A 801 14.98 -38.76 -5.50
C TRP A 801 15.14 -37.23 -5.49
N ASN A 802 15.88 -36.75 -4.53
CA ASN A 802 16.24 -35.34 -4.37
C ASN A 802 17.61 -35.24 -3.70
N VAL A 803 18.31 -34.16 -4.00
CA VAL A 803 19.58 -33.81 -3.34
C VAL A 803 19.30 -32.57 -2.49
N VAL A 804 19.75 -32.65 -1.23
CA VAL A 804 19.51 -31.60 -0.26
C VAL A 804 20.86 -31.09 0.26
N ASP A 805 21.09 -29.80 0.17
CA ASP A 805 22.28 -29.08 0.61
C ASP A 805 22.05 -28.23 1.86
N SER A 806 20.93 -28.45 2.53
CA SER A 806 20.50 -27.80 3.77
C SER A 806 19.95 -28.82 4.76
N SER A 807 19.62 -28.38 5.97
CA SER A 807 19.07 -29.27 7.01
C SER A 807 17.76 -29.96 6.59
N GLN A 808 17.04 -29.38 5.67
CA GLN A 808 15.86 -29.95 5.01
C GLN A 808 15.51 -29.13 3.76
N PRO A 809 14.80 -29.73 2.77
CA PRO A 809 14.24 -28.97 1.67
C PRO A 809 13.37 -27.84 2.21
N SER A 810 13.54 -26.64 1.69
CA SER A 810 12.72 -25.46 2.01
C SER A 810 12.30 -24.76 0.73
N TRP A 811 11.56 -23.69 0.84
CA TRP A 811 11.14 -22.89 -0.30
C TRP A 811 12.29 -22.62 -1.28
N GLY A 812 12.06 -22.88 -2.54
CA GLY A 812 13.02 -22.66 -3.62
C GLY A 812 14.06 -23.78 -3.77
N THR A 813 14.09 -24.81 -2.94
CA THR A 813 15.02 -25.92 -3.10
C THR A 813 14.79 -26.63 -4.45
N ALA A 814 13.53 -26.84 -4.85
CA ALA A 814 13.22 -27.44 -6.14
C ALA A 814 13.44 -26.49 -7.33
N GLU A 815 13.57 -25.22 -7.10
CA GLU A 815 13.92 -24.22 -8.14
C GLU A 815 15.42 -24.23 -8.40
N ARG A 816 16.24 -24.37 -7.37
CA ARG A 816 17.71 -24.27 -7.44
C ARG A 816 18.41 -25.51 -7.92
N ASN A 817 17.73 -26.68 -7.84
CA ASN A 817 18.28 -27.98 -8.21
C ASN A 817 19.71 -28.21 -7.68
N PRO A 818 19.88 -28.61 -6.40
CA PRO A 818 21.20 -28.82 -5.81
C PRO A 818 22.05 -29.90 -6.49
N ALA A 819 21.45 -30.76 -7.31
CA ALA A 819 22.18 -31.72 -8.15
C ALA A 819 22.97 -31.05 -9.28
N GLY A 820 22.49 -29.92 -9.80
CA GLY A 820 23.17 -29.12 -10.83
C GLY A 820 23.62 -29.93 -12.04
N ALA A 821 24.86 -29.71 -12.50
CA ALA A 821 25.48 -30.44 -13.61
C ALA A 821 25.69 -31.94 -13.33
N PHE A 822 25.66 -32.36 -12.05
CA PHE A 822 25.85 -33.76 -11.65
C PHE A 822 24.56 -34.58 -11.62
N ARG A 823 23.47 -34.04 -12.20
CA ARG A 823 22.17 -34.69 -12.18
C ARG A 823 22.20 -36.11 -12.76
N ASP A 824 22.91 -36.30 -13.84
CA ASP A 824 23.01 -37.61 -14.52
C ASP A 824 23.81 -38.60 -13.67
N ASP A 825 24.87 -38.15 -12.96
CA ASP A 825 25.63 -38.95 -12.03
C ASP A 825 24.77 -39.39 -10.85
N PHE A 826 23.97 -38.43 -10.27
CA PHE A 826 23.02 -38.78 -9.22
C PHE A 826 21.91 -39.71 -9.72
N ALA A 827 21.37 -39.49 -10.90
CA ALA A 827 20.35 -40.38 -11.46
C ALA A 827 20.86 -41.78 -11.70
N ALA A 828 22.10 -41.95 -12.19
CA ALA A 828 22.74 -43.22 -12.33
C ALA A 828 22.94 -43.93 -10.99
N LEU A 829 23.39 -43.20 -9.97
CA LEU A 829 23.50 -43.73 -8.59
C LEU A 829 22.15 -44.16 -8.03
N VAL A 830 21.11 -43.35 -8.20
CA VAL A 830 19.76 -43.67 -7.73
C VAL A 830 19.21 -44.92 -8.39
N GLN A 831 19.44 -45.11 -9.69
CA GLN A 831 19.00 -46.33 -10.40
C GLN A 831 19.72 -47.57 -9.90
N LEU A 832 21.02 -47.51 -9.65
CA LEU A 832 21.80 -48.60 -9.07
C LEU A 832 21.29 -48.95 -7.68
N LEU A 833 21.19 -47.96 -6.77
CA LEU A 833 20.71 -48.15 -5.42
C LEU A 833 19.24 -48.66 -5.36
N GLY A 834 18.38 -48.14 -6.26
CA GLY A 834 17.02 -48.57 -6.37
C GLY A 834 16.84 -49.97 -6.93
N GLY A 835 17.76 -50.43 -7.78
CA GLY A 835 17.85 -51.80 -8.26
C GLY A 835 18.38 -52.80 -7.22
N GLY A 836 18.90 -52.32 -6.12
CA GLY A 836 19.63 -53.18 -5.14
C GLY A 836 21.04 -53.50 -5.57
N ASP A 837 21.61 -52.69 -6.43
CA ASP A 837 22.99 -52.83 -6.93
C ASP A 837 23.85 -51.74 -6.30
N ALA A 838 24.90 -52.12 -5.62
CA ALA A 838 25.86 -51.20 -5.00
C ALA A 838 27.27 -51.49 -5.52
N PRO A 839 27.82 -50.60 -6.33
CA PRO A 839 29.16 -50.77 -6.86
C PRO A 839 30.21 -50.69 -5.74
N GLU A 840 31.34 -51.39 -5.87
CA GLU A 840 32.44 -51.39 -4.89
C GLU A 840 32.94 -49.95 -4.58
N ASN A 841 32.90 -49.03 -5.56
CA ASN A 841 33.33 -47.63 -5.40
C ASN A 841 32.16 -46.64 -5.06
N LEU A 842 31.08 -47.15 -4.49
CA LEU A 842 29.92 -46.32 -4.18
C LEU A 842 30.26 -45.17 -3.23
N ALA A 843 31.04 -45.45 -2.18
CA ALA A 843 31.45 -44.43 -1.21
C ALA A 843 32.29 -43.33 -1.85
N ASP A 844 33.24 -43.70 -2.72
CA ASP A 844 34.13 -42.76 -3.43
C ASP A 844 33.28 -41.80 -4.34
N ARG A 845 32.33 -42.38 -5.08
CA ARG A 845 31.42 -41.59 -5.95
C ARG A 845 30.54 -40.61 -5.14
N LEU A 846 30.07 -41.06 -3.98
CA LEU A 846 29.29 -40.20 -3.08
C LEU A 846 30.17 -39.09 -2.50
N GLN A 847 31.40 -39.39 -2.12
CA GLN A 847 32.37 -38.39 -1.66
C GLN A 847 32.70 -37.35 -2.70
N GLU A 848 32.96 -37.77 -3.95
CA GLU A 848 33.24 -36.86 -5.07
C GLU A 848 32.09 -35.86 -5.34
N LEU A 849 30.86 -36.28 -5.05
CA LEU A 849 29.67 -35.44 -5.15
C LEU A 849 29.35 -34.65 -3.85
N GLY A 850 30.22 -34.79 -2.82
CA GLY A 850 30.04 -34.12 -1.52
C GLY A 850 28.86 -34.66 -0.72
N VAL A 851 28.46 -35.94 -0.93
CA VAL A 851 27.30 -36.53 -0.24
C VAL A 851 27.80 -37.21 1.05
N SER A 852 27.25 -36.79 2.18
CA SER A 852 27.56 -37.39 3.50
C SER A 852 26.56 -38.46 3.93
N HIS A 853 25.34 -38.38 3.45
CA HIS A 853 24.28 -39.31 3.82
C HIS A 853 23.42 -39.68 2.64
N VAL A 854 23.00 -40.94 2.59
CA VAL A 854 21.93 -41.42 1.69
C VAL A 854 20.74 -41.83 2.54
N TRP A 855 19.62 -41.16 2.32
CA TRP A 855 18.35 -41.40 2.99
C TRP A 855 17.43 -42.22 2.05
N MET A 856 17.01 -43.40 2.50
CA MET A 856 16.20 -44.33 1.71
C MET A 856 14.90 -44.66 2.42
N LYS A 857 13.78 -44.58 1.73
CA LYS A 857 12.45 -44.88 2.27
C LYS A 857 11.63 -45.78 1.35
N GLY A 858 10.92 -46.75 1.94
CA GLY A 858 10.05 -47.67 1.23
C GLY A 858 10.77 -48.79 0.45
N PHE A 859 12.01 -49.09 0.76
CA PHE A 859 12.81 -50.15 0.13
C PHE A 859 12.66 -51.49 0.79
N SER A 860 12.72 -52.57 0.01
CA SER A 860 12.71 -53.93 0.53
C SER A 860 13.98 -54.28 1.33
N THR A 861 13.85 -55.26 2.20
CA THR A 861 15.00 -55.74 2.99
C THR A 861 16.16 -56.24 2.13
N GLU A 862 15.86 -56.82 0.96
CA GLU A 862 16.87 -57.30 0.00
C GLU A 862 17.66 -56.15 -0.63
N GLN A 863 16.96 -55.09 -1.07
CA GLN A 863 17.58 -53.90 -1.62
C GLN A 863 18.46 -53.19 -0.59
N LEU A 864 17.98 -53.09 0.65
CA LEU A 864 18.76 -52.48 1.74
C LEU A 864 19.97 -53.35 2.14
N ALA A 865 19.87 -54.67 2.05
CA ALA A 865 21.02 -55.54 2.32
C ALA A 865 22.11 -55.44 1.27
N ALA A 866 21.72 -55.25 -0.01
CA ALA A 866 22.69 -55.02 -1.09
C ALA A 866 23.47 -53.72 -0.88
N VAL A 867 22.82 -52.63 -0.55
CA VAL A 867 23.48 -51.37 -0.21
C VAL A 867 24.34 -51.50 1.06
N GLY A 868 23.92 -52.29 2.03
CA GLY A 868 24.66 -52.57 3.28
C GLY A 868 25.95 -53.35 3.08
N ASN A 869 26.11 -54.05 1.97
CA ASN A 869 27.35 -54.77 1.61
C ASN A 869 28.40 -53.85 0.95
N ALA A 870 28.02 -52.62 0.56
CA ALA A 870 28.96 -51.66 -0.02
C ALA A 870 29.97 -51.20 1.03
N ALA A 871 31.27 -51.25 0.68
CA ALA A 871 32.32 -50.72 1.54
C ALA A 871 32.16 -49.19 1.73
N GLY A 872 32.50 -48.69 2.92
CA GLY A 872 32.51 -47.26 3.21
C GLY A 872 31.14 -46.67 3.54
N LEU A 873 30.11 -47.49 3.75
CA LEU A 873 28.79 -47.05 4.25
C LEU A 873 28.45 -47.67 5.59
N THR A 874 27.91 -46.86 6.49
CA THR A 874 27.42 -47.33 7.81
C THR A 874 25.92 -47.08 7.89
N ARG A 875 25.15 -48.12 8.26
CA ARG A 875 23.71 -48.07 8.39
C ARG A 875 23.29 -47.47 9.74
N SER A 876 22.44 -46.49 9.72
CA SER A 876 21.76 -45.95 10.89
C SER A 876 20.24 -46.17 10.72
N PRO A 877 19.62 -47.07 11.52
CA PRO A 877 18.18 -47.29 11.47
C PRO A 877 17.47 -46.05 12.02
N VAL A 878 16.38 -45.66 11.35
CA VAL A 878 15.43 -44.63 11.76
C VAL A 878 14.06 -45.30 11.93
N ASP A 879 13.15 -44.67 12.62
CA ASP A 879 11.81 -45.25 12.83
C ASP A 879 11.03 -45.53 11.51
N GLY A 880 10.38 -46.68 11.45
CA GLY A 880 9.54 -47.08 10.33
C GLY A 880 10.30 -47.76 9.20
N ASP A 881 9.96 -47.40 7.96
CA ASP A 881 10.49 -47.95 6.69
C ASP A 881 11.67 -47.13 6.13
N THR A 882 12.27 -46.30 6.97
CA THR A 882 13.34 -45.38 6.57
C THR A 882 14.71 -45.88 7.09
N VAL A 883 15.71 -45.83 6.23
CA VAL A 883 17.10 -46.17 6.53
C VAL A 883 18.04 -45.06 6.09
N ILE A 884 19.01 -44.72 6.91
CA ILE A 884 20.02 -43.72 6.60
C ILE A 884 21.38 -44.44 6.53
N TRP A 885 22.06 -44.17 5.42
CA TRP A 885 23.45 -44.60 5.22
C TRP A 885 24.37 -43.41 5.40
N THR A 886 25.38 -43.55 6.23
CA THR A 886 26.41 -42.53 6.44
C THR A 886 27.68 -42.97 5.71
N VAL A 887 28.27 -42.06 4.94
CA VAL A 887 29.56 -42.28 4.29
C VAL A 887 30.65 -42.18 5.33
N VAL A 888 31.44 -43.28 5.49
CA VAL A 888 32.42 -43.45 6.60
C VAL A 888 33.61 -42.51 6.46
N GLU A 889 34.12 -42.31 5.25
CA GLU A 889 35.14 -41.32 4.99
C GLU A 889 34.51 -39.97 4.87
N LEU A 890 34.91 -39.02 5.70
CA LEU A 890 34.31 -37.73 5.90
C LEU A 890 34.26 -36.92 4.59
N PRO A 891 33.13 -36.88 3.85
CA PRO A 891 33.04 -36.15 2.59
C PRO A 891 33.00 -34.62 2.82
N SER A 892 33.48 -33.90 1.83
CA SER A 892 33.41 -32.44 1.78
C SER A 892 33.05 -32.00 0.37
N ARG A 893 32.41 -30.80 0.24
CA ARG A 893 32.22 -30.21 -1.07
C ARG A 893 33.47 -29.50 -1.61
N LEU A 894 34.48 -29.30 -0.76
CA LEU A 894 35.78 -28.72 -1.10
C LEU A 894 36.85 -29.77 -1.13
N HIS A 895 37.58 -29.82 -2.22
CA HIS A 895 38.73 -30.71 -2.37
C HIS A 895 39.93 -29.87 -2.82
N ILE A 896 41.09 -30.16 -2.19
CA ILE A 896 42.37 -29.64 -2.68
C ILE A 896 43.05 -30.71 -3.52
N VAL A 897 43.47 -30.33 -4.70
CA VAL A 897 44.13 -31.20 -5.64
C VAL A 897 45.59 -30.74 -5.80
N ASP A 898 46.51 -31.64 -5.46
CA ASP A 898 47.95 -31.45 -5.60
C ASP A 898 48.58 -32.61 -6.40
N GLU A 899 49.88 -32.66 -6.47
CA GLU A 899 50.62 -33.73 -7.19
C GLU A 899 50.38 -35.13 -6.54
N ASN A 900 49.95 -35.18 -5.30
CA ASN A 900 49.68 -36.42 -4.56
C ASN A 900 48.21 -36.87 -4.65
N GLY A 901 47.39 -36.15 -5.41
CA GLY A 901 45.97 -36.47 -5.63
C GLY A 901 45.00 -35.49 -5.02
N SER A 902 43.73 -35.91 -4.91
CA SER A 902 42.64 -35.11 -4.37
C SER A 902 42.42 -35.41 -2.87
N LYS A 903 42.33 -34.37 -2.04
CA LYS A 903 42.07 -34.51 -0.62
C LYS A 903 40.90 -33.62 -0.21
N ALA A 904 39.96 -34.16 0.57
CA ALA A 904 38.83 -33.40 1.11
C ALA A 904 39.29 -32.37 2.17
N VAL A 905 38.75 -31.15 2.09
CA VAL A 905 38.97 -30.08 3.06
C VAL A 905 37.89 -30.21 4.13
N LEU A 906 38.25 -30.80 5.30
CA LEU A 906 37.27 -31.21 6.30
C LEU A 906 36.86 -30.10 7.28
N ASP A 907 37.79 -29.22 7.63
CA ASP A 907 37.63 -28.15 8.62
C ASP A 907 37.49 -26.77 7.98
N GLY A 908 37.34 -26.75 6.66
CA GLY A 908 37.27 -25.50 5.91
C GLY A 908 38.59 -24.73 5.84
N ASN A 909 39.69 -25.29 6.36
CA ASN A 909 41.02 -24.67 6.34
C ASN A 909 41.97 -25.36 5.37
N ILE A 910 42.76 -24.56 4.69
CA ILE A 910 43.82 -25.04 3.80
C ILE A 910 45.17 -24.67 4.42
N THR A 911 46.08 -25.64 4.47
CA THR A 911 47.46 -25.43 4.90
C THR A 911 48.30 -24.83 3.78
N ALA A 912 49.37 -24.11 4.12
CA ALA A 912 50.29 -23.59 3.13
C ALA A 912 51.03 -24.75 2.42
N ALA A 913 51.35 -24.56 1.15
CA ALA A 913 52.18 -25.47 0.37
C ALA A 913 53.19 -24.65 -0.48
N GLU A 914 54.30 -25.27 -0.84
CA GLU A 914 55.35 -24.62 -1.60
C GLU A 914 54.99 -24.48 -3.09
N THR A 915 54.04 -25.28 -3.59
CA THR A 915 53.58 -25.29 -4.99
C THR A 915 52.17 -24.78 -5.11
N GLU A 916 51.81 -24.33 -6.28
CA GLU A 916 50.47 -23.99 -6.67
C GLU A 916 49.56 -25.22 -6.64
N ARG A 917 48.36 -25.09 -6.11
CA ARG A 917 47.38 -26.18 -5.99
C ARG A 917 46.05 -25.76 -6.60
N ARG A 918 45.18 -26.73 -6.84
CA ARG A 918 43.82 -26.50 -7.29
C ARG A 918 42.84 -26.76 -6.18
N LEU A 919 41.91 -25.82 -5.96
CA LEU A 919 40.76 -26.01 -5.12
C LEU A 919 39.57 -26.34 -6.01
N VAL A 920 39.01 -27.51 -5.81
CA VAL A 920 37.83 -27.99 -6.56
C VAL A 920 36.62 -27.94 -5.67
N LEU A 921 35.60 -27.25 -6.10
CA LEU A 921 34.30 -27.20 -5.47
C LEU A 921 33.36 -28.16 -6.22
N ALA A 922 32.69 -29.07 -5.48
CA ALA A 922 31.71 -30.00 -6.05
C ALA A 922 30.43 -29.28 -6.48
N GLU A 923 30.57 -28.30 -7.39
CA GLU A 923 29.55 -27.43 -7.94
C GLU A 923 29.66 -27.25 -9.44
N THR A 924 28.56 -26.91 -10.08
CA THR A 924 28.51 -26.49 -11.49
C THR A 924 29.41 -25.26 -11.71
N PRO A 925 30.29 -25.28 -12.73
CA PRO A 925 31.09 -24.11 -13.07
C PRO A 925 30.21 -22.89 -13.37
N ASP A 926 30.56 -21.74 -12.80
CA ASP A 926 29.86 -20.48 -12.99
C ASP A 926 30.79 -19.30 -12.65
N ASP A 927 30.79 -18.26 -13.47
CA ASP A 927 31.65 -17.08 -13.31
C ASP A 927 31.27 -16.23 -12.07
N ARG A 928 30.11 -16.49 -11.50
CA ARG A 928 29.61 -15.79 -10.30
C ARG A 928 30.12 -16.39 -8.99
N TRP A 929 30.78 -17.54 -9.01
CA TRP A 929 31.43 -18.09 -7.84
C TRP A 929 32.53 -17.17 -7.30
N ARG A 930 32.51 -16.89 -6.04
CA ARG A 930 33.52 -16.13 -5.30
C ARG A 930 34.06 -17.02 -4.18
N VAL A 931 35.26 -17.49 -4.36
CA VAL A 931 35.97 -18.33 -3.39
C VAL A 931 37.14 -17.52 -2.83
N ARG A 932 37.24 -17.45 -1.52
CA ARG A 932 38.27 -16.67 -0.83
C ARG A 932 38.95 -17.50 0.24
N ILE A 933 40.28 -17.32 0.41
CA ILE A 933 41.04 -17.83 1.53
C ILE A 933 41.51 -16.62 2.34
N ASN A 934 41.13 -16.55 3.63
CA ASN A 934 41.41 -15.40 4.48
C ASN A 934 41.05 -14.02 3.85
N GLY A 935 39.97 -13.95 3.06
CA GLY A 935 39.53 -12.74 2.40
C GLY A 935 40.17 -12.47 1.03
N GLN A 936 41.24 -13.17 0.66
CA GLN A 936 41.85 -13.08 -0.67
C GLN A 936 41.06 -13.95 -1.67
N GLU A 937 40.59 -13.32 -2.75
CA GLU A 937 39.80 -13.97 -3.80
C GLU A 937 40.69 -14.83 -4.71
N LEU A 938 40.23 -16.05 -5.00
CA LEU A 938 40.94 -16.99 -5.87
C LEU A 938 40.53 -16.81 -7.32
N THR A 939 41.46 -17.09 -8.23
CA THR A 939 41.21 -17.04 -9.68
C THR A 939 40.52 -18.33 -10.14
N PRO A 940 39.35 -18.24 -10.80
CA PRO A 940 38.71 -19.41 -11.38
C PRO A 940 39.48 -19.97 -12.56
N LEU A 941 39.47 -21.30 -12.67
CA LEU A 941 39.97 -22.03 -13.86
C LEU A 941 38.74 -22.48 -14.65
N PRO A 942 38.63 -22.10 -15.93
CA PRO A 942 37.47 -22.45 -16.76
C PRO A 942 37.45 -23.91 -17.23
N GLU A 943 38.43 -24.74 -16.85
CA GLU A 943 38.59 -26.11 -17.30
C GLU A 943 38.05 -27.13 -16.31
N GLY A 944 37.13 -27.98 -16.74
CA GLY A 944 36.65 -29.14 -16.01
C GLY A 944 35.13 -29.11 -15.73
N GLY A 945 34.55 -30.24 -15.41
CA GLY A 945 33.12 -30.39 -15.08
C GLY A 945 32.73 -29.85 -13.70
N LYS A 946 33.70 -29.38 -12.90
CA LYS A 946 33.49 -28.84 -11.51
C LYS A 946 34.10 -27.44 -11.40
N ALA A 947 33.52 -26.60 -10.56
CA ALA A 947 34.04 -25.26 -10.28
C ALA A 947 35.45 -25.36 -9.63
N THR A 948 36.48 -24.92 -10.35
CA THR A 948 37.89 -25.06 -9.97
C THR A 948 38.58 -23.72 -9.84
N PHE A 949 39.46 -23.59 -8.85
CA PHE A 949 40.14 -22.32 -8.53
C PHE A 949 41.62 -22.57 -8.25
N VAL A 950 42.45 -21.59 -8.59
CA VAL A 950 43.91 -21.63 -8.33
C VAL A 950 44.17 -21.16 -6.93
N VAL A 951 44.94 -22.00 -6.15
CA VAL A 951 45.43 -21.62 -4.83
C VAL A 951 46.92 -21.33 -4.95
N PRO A 952 47.33 -20.07 -4.84
CA PRO A 952 48.75 -19.70 -4.96
C PRO A 952 49.62 -20.38 -3.91
N ALA A 953 50.89 -20.60 -4.23
CA ALA A 953 51.88 -21.11 -3.25
C ALA A 953 51.94 -20.22 -2.00
N GLY A 954 52.07 -20.81 -0.84
CA GLY A 954 52.14 -20.11 0.45
C GLY A 954 50.81 -19.67 1.02
N LEU A 955 49.71 -19.70 0.24
CA LEU A 955 48.40 -19.25 0.73
C LEU A 955 47.77 -20.33 1.62
N ALA A 956 47.37 -19.91 2.84
CA ALA A 956 46.76 -20.78 3.83
C ALA A 956 45.62 -20.04 4.58
N GLY A 957 44.68 -20.79 5.13
CA GLY A 957 43.62 -20.23 5.98
C GLY A 957 42.24 -20.74 5.69
N LYS A 958 41.23 -20.06 6.25
CA LYS A 958 39.84 -20.47 6.13
C LYS A 958 39.31 -20.13 4.75
N VAL A 959 38.68 -21.11 4.10
CA VAL A 959 38.00 -20.98 2.82
C VAL A 959 36.59 -20.50 3.07
N THR A 960 36.20 -19.46 2.36
CA THR A 960 34.81 -18.99 2.27
C THR A 960 34.39 -18.97 0.81
N TRP A 961 33.19 -19.43 0.50
CA TRP A 961 32.70 -19.50 -0.86
C TRP A 961 31.21 -19.21 -0.92
N GLY A 962 30.75 -18.67 -2.06
CA GLY A 962 29.38 -18.36 -2.32
C GLY A 962 29.21 -17.72 -3.71
N MET A 963 28.01 -17.65 -4.19
CA MET A 963 27.72 -16.98 -5.44
C MET A 963 27.49 -15.49 -5.25
N ALA A 964 28.04 -14.67 -6.13
CA ALA A 964 27.82 -13.24 -6.13
C ALA A 964 26.36 -12.92 -6.51
N PRO A 965 25.62 -12.19 -5.67
CA PRO A 965 24.25 -11.81 -6.00
C PRO A 965 24.21 -10.81 -7.17
N THR A 966 23.18 -10.92 -7.99
CA THR A 966 23.01 -10.08 -9.16
C THR A 966 22.23 -8.79 -8.80
N TRP A 967 22.88 -7.84 -8.14
CA TRP A 967 22.29 -6.64 -7.56
C TRP A 967 21.45 -5.78 -8.52
N TRP A 968 21.80 -5.75 -9.82
CA TRP A 968 21.04 -5.00 -10.81
C TRP A 968 19.66 -5.61 -11.05
N MET A 969 19.53 -6.95 -11.01
CA MET A 969 18.23 -7.63 -11.13
C MET A 969 17.33 -7.31 -9.94
N PHE A 970 17.89 -7.37 -8.74
CA PHE A 970 17.20 -6.95 -7.52
C PHE A 970 16.79 -5.47 -7.59
N GLY A 971 17.70 -4.59 -8.00
CA GLY A 971 17.42 -3.16 -8.18
C GLY A 971 16.27 -2.91 -9.18
N LEU A 972 16.22 -3.66 -10.29
CA LEU A 972 15.13 -3.60 -11.25
C LEU A 972 13.79 -4.01 -10.61
N GLN A 973 13.76 -5.14 -9.91
CA GLN A 973 12.55 -5.65 -9.26
C GLN A 973 12.03 -4.70 -8.19
N VAL A 974 12.90 -4.17 -7.33
CA VAL A 974 12.55 -3.16 -6.32
C VAL A 974 12.08 -1.88 -6.99
N GLY A 975 12.75 -1.42 -8.05
CA GLY A 975 12.36 -0.24 -8.81
C GLY A 975 10.95 -0.37 -9.40
N VAL A 976 10.62 -1.53 -9.96
CA VAL A 976 9.28 -1.82 -10.49
C VAL A 976 8.23 -1.80 -9.37
N VAL A 977 8.49 -2.42 -8.23
CA VAL A 977 7.56 -2.41 -7.08
C VAL A 977 7.34 -0.99 -6.57
N VAL A 978 8.40 -0.21 -6.39
CA VAL A 978 8.30 1.21 -5.98
C VAL A 978 7.52 2.02 -7.00
N LEU A 979 7.74 1.80 -8.29
CA LEU A 979 6.99 2.47 -9.36
C LEU A 979 5.50 2.10 -9.32
N ILE A 980 5.17 0.82 -9.15
CA ILE A 980 3.77 0.37 -9.01
C ILE A 980 3.11 1.03 -7.81
N ILE A 981 3.75 1.04 -6.64
CA ILE A 981 3.23 1.69 -5.43
C ILE A 981 3.03 3.19 -5.67
N GLY A 982 4.02 3.86 -6.27
CA GLY A 982 3.93 5.27 -6.61
C GLY A 982 2.79 5.59 -7.58
N LEU A 983 2.60 4.76 -8.62
CA LEU A 983 1.51 4.93 -9.59
C LEU A 983 0.13 4.55 -9.02
N ALA A 984 0.04 3.59 -8.10
CA ALA A 984 -1.21 3.20 -7.45
C ALA A 984 -1.64 4.15 -6.32
N ALA A 985 -0.71 4.93 -5.77
CA ALA A 985 -1.00 5.90 -4.71
C ALA A 985 -2.02 6.96 -5.18
N PRO A 986 -2.87 7.50 -4.28
CA PRO A 986 -3.79 8.58 -4.62
C PRO A 986 -3.03 9.87 -4.97
N THR A 987 -3.62 10.70 -5.84
CA THR A 987 -3.10 12.05 -6.14
C THR A 987 -3.45 13.02 -5.01
N ILE A 988 -2.49 13.83 -4.57
CA ILE A 988 -2.75 14.94 -3.64
C ILE A 988 -2.96 16.21 -4.49
N GLY A 989 -4.13 16.85 -4.34
CA GLY A 989 -4.43 18.12 -5.02
C GLY A 989 -5.27 18.02 -6.29
N GLY A 990 -5.83 16.86 -6.60
CA GLY A 990 -6.89 16.73 -7.62
C GLY A 990 -8.22 17.20 -7.04
N SER A 991 -8.60 18.44 -7.32
CA SER A 991 -9.92 19.01 -6.98
C SER A 991 -11.02 18.41 -7.89
N SER A 992 -11.22 17.10 -7.87
CA SER A 992 -12.28 16.44 -8.64
C SER A 992 -13.68 16.51 -7.97
N GLY A 993 -13.73 16.99 -6.72
CA GLY A 993 -15.00 17.21 -6.01
C GLY A 993 -15.62 18.60 -6.17
N ALA A 994 -14.83 19.61 -6.56
CA ALA A 994 -15.31 21.01 -6.58
C ALA A 994 -15.90 21.47 -7.92
N ARG A 995 -15.71 20.75 -9.02
CA ARG A 995 -16.21 21.18 -10.36
C ARG A 995 -17.58 20.64 -10.75
N ARG A 996 -18.07 19.58 -10.10
CA ARG A 996 -19.44 19.06 -10.39
C ARG A 996 -20.59 19.86 -9.76
N GLY A 997 -20.32 20.86 -8.95
CA GLY A 997 -21.33 21.69 -8.31
C GLY A 997 -21.41 23.14 -8.83
N LEU A 998 -20.74 23.47 -9.93
CA LEU A 998 -20.72 24.83 -10.48
C LEU A 998 -21.40 24.96 -11.86
N GLU A 999 -21.89 23.86 -12.43
CA GLU A 999 -22.57 23.85 -13.75
C GLU A 999 -24.06 23.52 -13.68
N ASP A 1000 -24.69 23.46 -12.48
CA ASP A 1000 -26.17 23.38 -12.34
C ASP A 1000 -26.72 24.56 -11.55
#